data_405a4856f5e46f92907085c3ddc4e6a3
#
_entry.id   405a4856f5e46f92907085c3ddc4e6a3
#
_cell.length_a   1.000
_cell.length_b   1.000
_cell.length_c   1.000
_cell.angle_alpha   90.00
_cell.angle_beta   90.00
_cell.angle_gamma   90.00
#
_symmetry.space_group_name_H-M   'P 1'
#
loop_
_entity.id
_entity.type
_entity.pdbx_description
1 polymer ?
#
loop_
_entity_poly.entity_id
_entity_poly.type
_entity_poly.pdbx_seq_one_letter_code
_entity_poly.pdbx_strand_id
1 'polypeptide(L)'
;MEIFLDLVHFVPLFTPVTNRFESLITAGPPAPAVFFCVPLSGGPMRTTLKIVVPLIVSVAVVSLLFAGYQVRTEKHLLRNDLSRRAEILGESLQESIEPLLDRAPEKSLQRLIERFGQREHLKGVAVYNAAGGTLAITSGLSPGFRLRPAAATRALQGGAGVGEFLSADQNPSLNPEEEVPIHIYALPLHRDGEVVGALALFHDTSYIDKQVSHTQRDSLLNALVQTVLITGLALVLVRWTFTGPLTRTAKWLRTLRTGHPNAEPAPARGEILEQLNHEVAHLAHDLNAARAVAEEEARLRDSNASTWTAERLRVSFRNKLQDKPLFVVSNREPYMHVFNEKDQSINVIVPASGVVTALEPVLLACNGTWIANGSGNADREVVNIRDHLRVPPEHPSYTLRRVWLSDEEDKGYYEGFSNEGLWPLSHIAHTRPVFRPEDWLQYQKINRRFADAVLEEMENVESPILLAQDYHFALLPRMIKEARPDARVAIFWHIPWPNPEVFGICPWQRELVDGLLGADLIGFHIQSHCNNFLETVDRAVEALTEWDRFAVNRQGHLTRVRPYPISVAFPENSQAGRESRSAGEERAALCAEMQVEASLLGVGVDRVDYTKGILERFRALERFFEGNPAYQQRFTFVQIGAPSRTDIERYKNFLDEVSAEAERINARFQTARWKPIVFRKKHHSHEEIGRFYRACSFCMVTSLHDGMNLVAKEFVASREDERGALILSTFAGAAHELSDALLVNPYDISQLAESIHHALEMPEEEQARRMQRMRHTVREHNVYRWAANLLSDLTEIRVEPAERAEAPQAT
;
A
#
# COMPACT_ATOMS: atom_id res chain seq x y z
N MET A 1 -4.91 -7.61 24.01
CA MET A 1 -5.82 -7.12 22.94
C MET A 1 -7.24 -6.88 23.46
N GLU A 2 -7.64 -7.56 24.52
CA GLU A 2 -8.92 -7.26 25.21
C GLU A 2 -8.91 -6.00 26.09
N ILE A 3 -7.75 -5.54 26.52
CA ILE A 3 -7.62 -4.31 27.37
C ILE A 3 -7.73 -3.02 26.54
N PHE A 4 -7.63 -3.10 25.21
CA PHE A 4 -7.70 -1.90 24.34
C PHE A 4 -9.14 -1.56 23.89
N LEU A 5 -10.07 -2.48 24.01
CA LEU A 5 -11.48 -2.30 23.62
C LEU A 5 -12.33 -1.64 24.71
N ASP A 6 -11.93 -1.76 25.98
CA ASP A 6 -12.66 -1.15 27.09
C ASP A 6 -12.38 0.37 27.27
N LEU A 7 -11.35 0.90 26.60
CA LEU A 7 -10.98 2.32 26.71
C LEU A 7 -11.72 3.23 25.70
N VAL A 8 -12.45 2.66 24.74
CA VAL A 8 -13.19 3.41 23.71
C VAL A 8 -14.64 3.75 24.12
N HIS A 9 -15.13 3.19 25.22
CA HIS A 9 -16.54 3.36 25.64
C HIS A 9 -16.82 4.43 26.70
N PHE A 10 -15.84 5.30 27.01
CA PHE A 10 -16.03 6.30 28.08
C PHE A 10 -15.72 7.74 27.68
N VAL A 11 -16.21 8.18 26.50
CA VAL A 11 -16.31 9.64 26.20
C VAL A 11 -17.63 9.94 25.50
N PRO A 12 -18.69 10.23 26.24
CA PRO A 12 -19.84 10.90 25.67
C PRO A 12 -19.73 12.40 25.96
N LEU A 13 -19.10 13.17 25.06
CA LEU A 13 -19.26 14.64 25.03
C LEU A 13 -18.67 15.22 23.74
N PHE A 14 -19.33 14.99 22.61
CA PHE A 14 -19.38 15.93 21.49
C PHE A 14 -20.66 15.67 20.70
N THR A 15 -21.70 16.42 21.01
CA THR A 15 -22.88 16.55 20.15
C THR A 15 -22.49 17.33 18.89
N PRO A 16 -22.94 16.91 17.71
CA PRO A 16 -22.69 17.63 16.47
C PRO A 16 -23.59 18.88 16.42
N VAL A 17 -22.96 20.03 16.28
CA VAL A 17 -23.62 21.27 15.84
C VAL A 17 -23.82 21.16 14.32
N THR A 18 -24.88 20.51 13.91
CA THR A 18 -25.48 20.68 12.59
C THR A 18 -26.66 21.63 12.72
N ASN A 19 -26.61 22.67 11.91
CA ASN A 19 -27.65 23.58 11.49
C ASN A 19 -27.35 25.05 11.75
N ARG A 20 -26.73 25.67 10.72
CA ARG A 20 -27.02 27.02 10.19
C ARG A 20 -25.99 27.39 9.14
N PHE A 21 -26.17 26.97 7.91
CA PHE A 21 -25.64 27.64 6.71
C PHE A 21 -26.52 27.26 5.49
N GLU A 22 -27.79 27.59 5.58
CA GLU A 22 -28.64 27.79 4.42
C GLU A 22 -29.15 29.23 4.50
N SER A 23 -28.50 30.10 3.80
CA SER A 23 -29.00 31.36 3.24
C SER A 23 -27.82 32.28 2.96
N LEU A 24 -27.34 32.26 1.73
CA LEU A 24 -26.72 33.41 1.03
C LEU A 24 -26.03 32.89 -0.26
N ILE A 25 -26.85 32.48 -1.23
CA ILE A 25 -26.44 32.42 -2.63
C ILE A 25 -27.37 33.32 -3.40
N THR A 26 -26.92 34.54 -3.68
CA THR A 26 -27.33 35.34 -4.84
C THR A 26 -26.23 36.30 -5.26
N ALA A 27 -25.80 36.09 -6.49
CA ALA A 27 -25.31 37.08 -7.48
C ALA A 27 -23.94 37.77 -7.29
N GLY A 28 -23.05 37.54 -8.26
CA GLY A 28 -22.02 38.50 -8.69
C GLY A 28 -20.79 37.84 -9.35
N PRO A 29 -20.25 38.38 -10.46
CA PRO A 29 -19.25 37.72 -11.30
C PRO A 29 -17.82 37.73 -10.74
N PRO A 30 -16.87 36.98 -11.31
CA PRO A 30 -15.61 36.62 -10.67
C PRO A 30 -14.57 37.71 -10.74
N ALA A 31 -13.96 38.04 -9.63
CA ALA A 31 -12.74 38.81 -9.52
C ALA A 31 -11.52 37.90 -9.31
N PRO A 32 -10.30 38.32 -9.64
CA PRO A 32 -9.16 37.44 -9.84
C PRO A 32 -8.55 36.92 -8.53
N ALA A 33 -7.87 35.79 -8.65
CA ALA A 33 -7.18 35.09 -7.61
C ALA A 33 -6.33 36.02 -6.71
N VAL A 34 -6.79 36.19 -5.48
CA VAL A 34 -5.99 36.82 -4.42
C VAL A 34 -5.27 35.70 -3.67
N PHE A 35 -3.97 35.63 -3.86
CA PHE A 35 -3.08 34.87 -2.98
C PHE A 35 -3.28 35.35 -1.54
N PHE A 36 -3.73 34.45 -0.66
CA PHE A 36 -3.74 34.69 0.77
C PHE A 36 -2.29 34.81 1.26
N CYS A 37 -1.77 36.03 1.27
CA CYS A 37 -0.67 36.39 2.12
C CYS A 37 -1.17 36.40 3.57
N VAL A 38 -0.87 35.33 4.33
CA VAL A 38 -0.97 35.37 5.78
C VAL A 38 0.03 36.41 6.28
N PRO A 39 -0.39 37.46 7.00
CA PRO A 39 0.56 38.42 7.55
C PRO A 39 1.35 37.75 8.68
N LEU A 40 2.62 37.48 8.44
CA LEU A 40 3.61 37.09 9.44
C LEU A 40 3.99 38.32 10.31
N SER A 41 3.04 38.79 11.14
CA SER A 41 3.28 39.74 12.20
C SER A 41 2.86 39.15 13.56
N GLY A 42 3.55 38.11 13.97
CA GLY A 42 3.46 37.56 15.29
C GLY A 42 4.81 36.95 15.65
N GLY A 43 5.52 37.56 16.62
CA GLY A 43 6.89 37.22 16.94
C GLY A 43 7.09 35.71 17.28
N PRO A 44 8.31 35.20 17.27
CA PRO A 44 8.67 33.78 17.41
C PRO A 44 8.12 33.09 18.68
N MET A 45 7.64 33.89 19.62
CA MET A 45 7.07 33.42 20.91
C MET A 45 5.66 32.81 20.77
N ARG A 46 4.84 33.25 19.80
CA ARG A 46 3.49 32.70 19.57
C ARG A 46 3.46 31.32 18.89
N THR A 47 4.41 31.04 18.03
CA THR A 47 4.52 29.73 17.35
C THR A 47 5.06 28.67 18.30
N THR A 48 6.02 29.03 19.15
CA THR A 48 6.56 28.15 20.20
C THR A 48 5.47 27.76 21.21
N LEU A 49 4.62 28.75 21.58
CA LEU A 49 3.53 28.51 22.52
C LEU A 49 2.46 27.56 21.96
N LYS A 50 2.16 27.64 20.67
CA LYS A 50 1.19 26.75 20.01
C LYS A 50 1.63 25.29 19.94
N ILE A 51 2.92 25.01 19.96
CA ILE A 51 3.47 23.65 19.94
C ILE A 51 3.67 23.13 21.37
N VAL A 52 4.14 23.99 22.28
CA VAL A 52 4.52 23.59 23.63
C VAL A 52 3.29 23.39 24.52
N VAL A 53 2.25 24.22 24.40
CA VAL A 53 1.04 24.09 25.25
C VAL A 53 0.32 22.75 25.05
N PRO A 54 0.04 22.27 23.81
CA PRO A 54 -0.55 20.95 23.63
C PRO A 54 0.34 19.81 24.14
N LEU A 55 1.65 19.94 24.02
CA LEU A 55 2.60 18.96 24.53
C LEU A 55 2.55 18.89 26.08
N ILE A 56 2.55 20.04 26.77
CA ILE A 56 2.41 20.12 28.24
C ILE A 56 1.10 19.46 28.68
N VAL A 57 -0.01 19.82 28.03
CA VAL A 57 -1.33 19.26 28.35
C VAL A 57 -1.33 17.74 28.13
N SER A 58 -0.77 17.27 27.04
CA SER A 58 -0.70 15.81 26.72
C SER A 58 0.13 15.09 27.80
N VAL A 59 1.30 15.59 28.13
CA VAL A 59 2.17 14.98 29.16
C VAL A 59 1.48 14.99 30.53
N ALA A 60 0.85 16.09 30.93
CA ALA A 60 0.12 16.18 32.18
C ALA A 60 -1.06 15.18 32.24
N VAL A 61 -1.83 15.05 31.16
CA VAL A 61 -2.94 14.10 31.07
C VAL A 61 -2.44 12.66 31.16
N VAL A 62 -1.40 12.29 30.41
CA VAL A 62 -0.82 10.96 30.48
C VAL A 62 -0.26 10.63 31.85
N SER A 63 0.46 11.59 32.50
CA SER A 63 1.01 11.39 33.83
C SER A 63 -0.08 11.23 34.89
N LEU A 64 -1.18 11.99 34.80
CA LEU A 64 -2.34 11.85 35.70
C LEU A 64 -3.07 10.52 35.50
N LEU A 65 -3.27 10.08 34.24
CA LEU A 65 -3.87 8.79 33.95
C LEU A 65 -3.02 7.64 34.48
N PHE A 66 -1.70 7.74 34.32
CA PHE A 66 -0.78 6.75 34.85
C PHE A 66 -0.76 6.70 36.38
N ALA A 67 -0.78 7.88 37.05
CA ALA A 67 -0.90 7.96 38.48
C ALA A 67 -2.21 7.32 38.99
N GLY A 68 -3.33 7.59 38.32
CA GLY A 68 -4.62 6.95 38.63
C GLY A 68 -4.62 5.46 38.43
N TYR A 69 -3.95 4.98 37.39
CA TYR A 69 -3.78 3.56 37.12
C TYR A 69 -2.94 2.86 38.19
N GLN A 70 -1.83 3.44 38.60
CA GLN A 70 -0.98 2.94 39.71
C GLN A 70 -1.76 2.78 41.02
N VAL A 71 -2.49 3.81 41.41
CA VAL A 71 -3.31 3.80 42.62
C VAL A 71 -4.37 2.71 42.59
N ARG A 72 -5.02 2.52 41.43
CA ARG A 72 -6.06 1.50 41.24
C ARG A 72 -5.49 0.09 41.28
N THR A 73 -4.34 -0.10 40.65
CA THR A 73 -3.63 -1.39 40.63
C THR A 73 -3.15 -1.78 42.02
N GLU A 74 -2.56 -0.83 42.79
CA GLU A 74 -2.10 -1.04 44.15
C GLU A 74 -3.27 -1.42 45.08
N LYS A 75 -4.39 -0.72 44.96
CA LYS A 75 -5.61 -1.05 45.75
C LYS A 75 -6.13 -2.45 45.44
N HIS A 76 -6.12 -2.86 44.18
CA HIS A 76 -6.53 -4.18 43.80
C HIS A 76 -5.57 -5.27 44.32
N LEU A 77 -4.28 -5.05 44.19
CA LEU A 77 -3.27 -5.99 44.70
C LEU A 77 -3.38 -6.21 46.20
N LEU A 78 -3.48 -5.13 47.00
CA LEU A 78 -3.61 -5.22 48.43
C LEU A 78 -4.91 -5.92 48.87
N ARG A 79 -6.02 -5.68 48.18
CA ARG A 79 -7.28 -6.39 48.43
C ARG A 79 -7.21 -7.86 48.10
N ASN A 80 -6.61 -8.19 46.99
CA ASN A 80 -6.46 -9.60 46.58
C ASN A 80 -5.51 -10.38 47.51
N ASP A 81 -4.41 -9.74 47.91
CA ASP A 81 -3.48 -10.33 48.88
C ASP A 81 -4.14 -10.60 50.22
N LEU A 82 -4.93 -9.63 50.73
CA LEU A 82 -5.68 -9.78 51.97
C LEU A 82 -6.72 -10.93 51.87
N SER A 83 -7.48 -10.97 50.77
CA SER A 83 -8.48 -12.04 50.56
C SER A 83 -7.83 -13.40 50.53
N ARG A 84 -6.70 -13.55 49.84
CA ARG A 84 -5.96 -14.78 49.78
C ARG A 84 -5.40 -15.23 51.15
N ARG A 85 -4.89 -14.28 51.93
CA ARG A 85 -4.43 -14.56 53.32
C ARG A 85 -5.59 -14.96 54.20
N ALA A 86 -6.75 -14.29 54.07
CA ALA A 86 -7.95 -14.60 54.81
C ALA A 86 -8.47 -16.03 54.48
N GLU A 87 -8.40 -16.40 53.21
CA GLU A 87 -8.75 -17.77 52.75
C GLU A 87 -7.87 -18.83 53.40
N ILE A 88 -6.54 -18.71 53.27
CA ILE A 88 -5.59 -19.69 53.87
C ILE A 88 -5.75 -19.77 55.37
N LEU A 89 -5.90 -18.64 56.05
CA LEU A 89 -6.13 -18.60 57.50
C LEU A 89 -7.48 -19.20 57.85
N GLY A 90 -8.50 -18.95 57.07
CA GLY A 90 -9.84 -19.48 57.26
C GLY A 90 -9.87 -21.00 57.14
N GLU A 91 -9.25 -21.57 56.12
CA GLU A 91 -9.14 -23.02 55.94
C GLU A 91 -8.39 -23.70 57.07
N SER A 92 -7.25 -23.15 57.50
CA SER A 92 -6.49 -23.66 58.66
C SER A 92 -7.28 -23.60 59.98
N LEU A 93 -8.11 -22.56 60.16
CA LEU A 93 -8.99 -22.48 61.33
C LEU A 93 -10.19 -23.43 61.22
N GLN A 94 -10.75 -23.62 60.00
CA GLN A 94 -11.84 -24.57 59.75
C GLN A 94 -11.42 -25.99 60.16
N GLU A 95 -10.24 -26.44 59.69
CA GLU A 95 -9.69 -27.75 60.08
C GLU A 95 -9.52 -27.89 61.63
N SER A 96 -9.20 -26.78 62.28
CA SER A 96 -9.02 -26.79 63.75
C SER A 96 -10.34 -26.74 64.53
N ILE A 97 -11.39 -26.14 63.95
CA ILE A 97 -12.67 -25.89 64.63
C ILE A 97 -13.66 -27.06 64.39
N GLU A 98 -13.72 -27.64 63.21
CA GLU A 98 -14.67 -28.71 62.88
C GLU A 98 -14.62 -29.88 63.87
N PRO A 99 -13.44 -30.39 64.29
CA PRO A 99 -13.38 -31.47 65.30
C PRO A 99 -13.86 -31.08 66.69
N LEU A 100 -13.84 -29.78 67.00
CA LEU A 100 -14.26 -29.27 68.32
C LEU A 100 -15.78 -29.07 68.42
N LEU A 101 -16.47 -28.99 67.30
CA LEU A 101 -17.95 -28.87 67.27
C LEU A 101 -18.63 -30.18 67.84
N ASP A 102 -17.95 -31.27 67.87
CA ASP A 102 -18.45 -32.60 68.32
C ASP A 102 -18.21 -32.92 69.77
N ARG A 103 -17.08 -32.49 70.38
CA ARG A 103 -16.56 -33.05 71.58
C ARG A 103 -16.20 -32.06 72.70
N ALA A 104 -16.31 -30.77 72.46
CA ALA A 104 -15.82 -29.76 73.39
C ALA A 104 -16.94 -28.88 73.95
N PRO A 105 -16.91 -28.57 75.24
CA PRO A 105 -17.81 -27.55 75.78
C PRO A 105 -17.53 -26.21 75.14
N GLU A 106 -18.55 -25.36 74.92
CA GLU A 106 -18.48 -24.02 74.32
C GLU A 106 -17.30 -23.21 74.80
N LYS A 107 -16.86 -23.37 76.03
CA LYS A 107 -15.67 -22.73 76.60
C LYS A 107 -14.36 -23.09 75.92
N SER A 108 -14.26 -24.25 75.21
CA SER A 108 -13.04 -24.67 74.52
C SER A 108 -12.95 -24.02 73.18
N LEU A 109 -14.07 -23.90 72.48
CA LEU A 109 -14.20 -23.17 71.20
C LEU A 109 -13.91 -21.68 71.42
N GLN A 110 -14.47 -21.11 72.47
CA GLN A 110 -14.21 -19.70 72.79
C GLN A 110 -12.73 -19.42 73.10
N ARG A 111 -12.02 -20.28 73.82
CA ARG A 111 -10.58 -20.13 74.07
C ARG A 111 -9.72 -20.24 72.81
N LEU A 112 -10.12 -21.14 71.93
CA LEU A 112 -9.40 -21.32 70.65
C LEU A 112 -9.51 -20.04 69.83
N ILE A 113 -10.70 -19.53 69.61
CA ILE A 113 -10.99 -18.32 68.85
C ILE A 113 -10.32 -17.10 69.47
N GLU A 114 -10.33 -16.93 70.78
CA GLU A 114 -9.66 -15.83 71.48
C GLU A 114 -8.14 -15.83 71.24
N ARG A 115 -7.50 -17.00 71.16
CA ARG A 115 -6.08 -17.14 70.89
C ARG A 115 -5.69 -16.74 69.49
N PHE A 116 -6.57 -16.98 68.49
CA PHE A 116 -6.35 -16.59 67.09
C PHE A 116 -6.70 -15.12 66.80
N GLY A 117 -7.60 -14.50 67.59
CA GLY A 117 -8.02 -13.13 67.43
C GLY A 117 -6.96 -12.05 67.70
N GLN A 118 -5.75 -12.41 68.18
CA GLN A 118 -4.64 -11.51 68.46
C GLN A 118 -3.57 -11.43 67.35
N ARG A 119 -3.89 -11.80 66.11
CA ARG A 119 -2.94 -11.71 64.99
C ARG A 119 -2.97 -10.35 64.36
N GLU A 120 -1.85 -9.93 63.75
CA GLU A 120 -1.68 -8.66 63.11
C GLU A 120 -2.73 -8.49 61.98
N HIS A 121 -3.41 -7.34 61.99
CA HIS A 121 -4.53 -6.95 61.13
C HIS A 121 -5.81 -7.81 61.25
N LEU A 122 -5.87 -8.85 62.10
CA LEU A 122 -7.09 -9.57 62.40
C LEU A 122 -7.83 -8.89 63.55
N LYS A 123 -9.01 -8.31 63.28
CA LYS A 123 -9.86 -7.76 64.35
C LYS A 123 -10.52 -8.80 65.21
N GLY A 124 -10.76 -9.95 64.65
CA GLY A 124 -11.33 -11.07 65.41
C GLY A 124 -11.91 -12.16 64.53
N VAL A 125 -12.42 -13.15 65.19
CA VAL A 125 -13.01 -14.36 64.58
C VAL A 125 -14.35 -14.63 65.28
N ALA A 126 -15.35 -15.04 64.50
CA ALA A 126 -16.64 -15.49 65.06
C ALA A 126 -17.09 -16.80 64.42
N VAL A 127 -17.75 -17.63 65.19
CA VAL A 127 -18.41 -18.85 64.73
C VAL A 127 -19.89 -18.76 65.00
N TYR A 128 -20.65 -18.99 63.94
CA TYR A 128 -22.10 -18.95 63.93
C TYR A 128 -22.69 -20.35 63.64
N ASN A 129 -23.81 -20.68 64.30
CA ASN A 129 -24.56 -21.87 64.01
C ASN A 129 -25.47 -21.71 62.76
N ALA A 130 -26.03 -22.78 62.28
CA ALA A 130 -26.92 -22.77 61.09
C ALA A 130 -28.17 -21.86 61.31
N ALA A 131 -28.67 -21.73 62.54
CA ALA A 131 -29.80 -20.87 62.88
C ALA A 131 -29.45 -19.37 62.99
N GLY A 132 -28.18 -18.97 62.89
CA GLY A 132 -27.69 -17.59 62.94
C GLY A 132 -27.25 -17.11 64.31
N GLY A 133 -27.28 -17.97 65.31
CA GLY A 133 -26.75 -17.70 66.66
C GLY A 133 -25.24 -17.77 66.75
N THR A 134 -24.63 -16.95 67.56
CA THR A 134 -23.17 -16.92 67.78
C THR A 134 -22.79 -18.05 68.71
N LEU A 135 -21.92 -18.98 68.30
CA LEU A 135 -21.39 -20.02 69.16
C LEU A 135 -20.15 -19.52 69.96
N ALA A 136 -19.30 -18.75 69.29
CA ALA A 136 -18.13 -18.14 69.92
C ALA A 136 -17.72 -16.88 69.11
N ILE A 137 -17.17 -15.91 69.81
CA ILE A 137 -16.74 -14.61 69.22
C ILE A 137 -15.59 -14.06 70.03
N THR A 138 -14.57 -13.51 69.32
CA THR A 138 -13.44 -12.86 69.95
C THR A 138 -13.86 -11.63 70.74
N SER A 139 -13.34 -11.41 71.95
CA SER A 139 -13.68 -10.29 72.79
C SER A 139 -13.40 -8.90 72.22
N GLY A 140 -12.46 -8.81 71.30
CA GLY A 140 -12.11 -7.59 70.55
C GLY A 140 -13.05 -7.20 69.41
N LEU A 141 -14.06 -8.04 69.04
CA LEU A 141 -15.03 -7.72 68.02
C LEU A 141 -16.20 -6.92 68.55
N SER A 142 -16.65 -5.92 67.78
CA SER A 142 -17.81 -5.09 68.11
C SER A 142 -19.06 -5.98 68.33
N PRO A 143 -19.89 -5.62 69.35
CA PRO A 143 -21.16 -6.29 69.65
C PRO A 143 -22.12 -6.45 68.46
N GLY A 144 -22.03 -5.55 67.44
CA GLY A 144 -22.82 -5.63 66.23
C GLY A 144 -22.58 -6.93 65.42
N PHE A 145 -21.40 -7.55 65.52
CA PHE A 145 -21.08 -8.81 64.88
C PHE A 145 -21.55 -10.09 65.65
N ARG A 146 -22.28 -9.91 66.73
CA ARG A 146 -23.06 -11.02 67.30
C ARG A 146 -24.24 -11.41 66.36
N LEU A 147 -24.65 -10.49 65.49
CA LEU A 147 -25.55 -10.83 64.37
C LEU A 147 -24.69 -11.32 63.23
N ARG A 148 -25.15 -12.44 62.63
CA ARG A 148 -24.43 -13.07 61.53
C ARG A 148 -24.31 -12.16 60.32
N PRO A 149 -23.09 -11.85 59.84
CA PRO A 149 -22.90 -11.00 58.65
C PRO A 149 -23.36 -11.66 57.35
N ALA A 150 -23.62 -10.87 56.32
CA ALA A 150 -24.09 -11.35 55.02
C ALA A 150 -23.13 -12.34 54.36
N ALA A 151 -21.81 -12.14 54.51
CA ALA A 151 -20.81 -13.09 54.02
C ALA A 151 -20.96 -14.48 54.68
N ALA A 152 -21.16 -14.55 55.98
CA ALA A 152 -21.38 -15.84 56.68
C ALA A 152 -22.71 -16.48 56.29
N THR A 153 -23.75 -15.72 55.98
CA THR A 153 -25.01 -16.22 55.46
C THR A 153 -24.85 -16.81 54.04
N ARG A 154 -24.10 -16.17 53.20
CA ARG A 154 -23.81 -16.69 51.87
C ARG A 154 -22.92 -17.94 51.88
N ALA A 155 -21.93 -17.98 52.79
CA ALA A 155 -21.10 -19.17 52.95
C ALA A 155 -21.92 -20.40 53.40
N LEU A 156 -22.88 -20.24 54.30
CA LEU A 156 -23.83 -21.29 54.69
C LEU A 156 -24.71 -21.79 53.56
N GLN A 157 -25.18 -20.87 52.73
CA GLN A 157 -26.10 -21.21 51.60
C GLN A 157 -25.38 -21.78 50.42
N GLY A 158 -24.15 -21.29 50.12
CA GLY A 158 -23.39 -21.64 48.93
C GLY A 158 -22.39 -22.78 49.13
N GLY A 159 -22.14 -23.22 50.38
CA GLY A 159 -21.19 -24.31 50.70
C GLY A 159 -19.73 -23.97 50.35
N ALA A 160 -19.39 -22.71 50.08
CA ALA A 160 -18.05 -22.26 49.69
C ALA A 160 -17.63 -21.00 50.48
N GLY A 161 -16.32 -20.75 50.54
CA GLY A 161 -15.78 -19.54 51.15
C GLY A 161 -16.21 -18.23 50.43
N VAL A 162 -16.62 -17.21 51.18
CA VAL A 162 -17.09 -15.93 50.66
C VAL A 162 -16.40 -14.78 51.33
N GLY A 163 -15.71 -13.92 50.52
CA GLY A 163 -15.09 -12.69 51.00
C GLY A 163 -15.98 -11.47 50.70
N GLU A 164 -16.03 -10.50 51.62
CA GLU A 164 -16.78 -9.25 51.43
C GLU A 164 -16.00 -8.07 52.09
N PHE A 165 -15.84 -6.98 51.34
CA PHE A 165 -15.26 -5.75 51.85
C PHE A 165 -16.39 -4.80 52.21
N LEU A 166 -16.47 -4.35 53.48
CA LEU A 166 -17.41 -3.36 53.98
C LEU A 166 -16.67 -2.04 54.18
N SER A 167 -17.22 -0.96 53.68
CA SER A 167 -16.74 0.39 53.99
C SER A 167 -17.06 0.77 55.45
N ALA A 168 -16.43 1.81 55.96
CA ALA A 168 -16.59 2.23 57.37
C ALA A 168 -18.07 2.51 57.74
N ASP A 169 -18.81 3.11 56.82
CA ASP A 169 -20.24 3.42 56.96
C ASP A 169 -21.17 2.18 56.95
N GLN A 170 -20.68 1.06 56.44
CA GLN A 170 -21.40 -0.21 56.39
C GLN A 170 -21.04 -1.16 57.50
N ASN A 171 -20.09 -0.80 58.34
CA ASN A 171 -19.65 -1.56 59.49
C ASN A 171 -20.70 -1.47 60.63
N PRO A 172 -21.29 -2.61 61.08
CA PRO A 172 -22.32 -2.61 62.13
C PRO A 172 -21.76 -2.36 63.54
N SER A 173 -20.79 -1.46 63.70
CA SER A 173 -20.23 -1.03 64.98
C SER A 173 -21.20 -0.10 65.72
N LEU A 174 -21.35 -0.34 67.00
CA LEU A 174 -22.20 0.51 67.89
C LEU A 174 -21.45 1.77 68.33
N ASN A 175 -20.10 1.86 68.11
CA ASN A 175 -19.28 2.99 68.54
C ASN A 175 -18.72 3.71 67.30
N PRO A 176 -18.90 5.05 67.18
CA PRO A 176 -18.33 5.79 66.02
C PRO A 176 -16.80 5.75 65.92
N GLU A 177 -16.07 5.55 67.03
CA GLU A 177 -14.61 5.42 67.05
C GLU A 177 -14.10 4.07 66.51
N GLU A 178 -15.00 3.11 66.33
CA GLU A 178 -14.72 1.77 65.78
C GLU A 178 -15.19 1.61 64.32
N GLU A 179 -15.67 2.64 63.66
CA GLU A 179 -16.07 2.67 62.24
C GLU A 179 -14.84 2.63 61.32
N VAL A 180 -14.20 1.45 61.25
CA VAL A 180 -13.10 1.22 60.30
C VAL A 180 -13.59 0.28 59.19
N PRO A 181 -13.06 0.45 58.00
CA PRO A 181 -13.39 -0.45 56.88
C PRO A 181 -12.83 -1.84 57.19
N ILE A 182 -13.63 -2.88 56.96
CA ILE A 182 -13.29 -4.29 57.27
C ILE A 182 -13.46 -5.22 56.06
N HIS A 183 -12.67 -6.25 56.06
CA HIS A 183 -12.85 -7.40 55.19
C HIS A 183 -13.34 -8.58 56.00
N ILE A 184 -14.48 -9.17 55.60
CA ILE A 184 -15.07 -10.33 56.24
C ILE A 184 -14.86 -11.48 55.27
N TYR A 185 -14.17 -12.53 55.73
CA TYR A 185 -14.07 -13.80 54.99
C TYR A 185 -14.77 -14.89 55.78
N ALA A 186 -15.77 -15.52 55.16
CA ALA A 186 -16.59 -16.52 55.83
C ALA A 186 -16.50 -17.88 55.12
N LEU A 187 -16.38 -18.93 55.89
CA LEU A 187 -16.32 -20.32 55.46
C LEU A 187 -17.42 -21.15 56.12
N PRO A 188 -18.04 -22.13 55.37
CA PRO A 188 -18.96 -23.05 55.99
C PRO A 188 -18.20 -24.01 56.89
N LEU A 189 -18.79 -24.42 58.03
CA LEU A 189 -18.29 -25.47 58.89
C LEU A 189 -19.11 -26.73 58.70
N HIS A 190 -18.44 -27.83 58.46
CA HIS A 190 -19.08 -29.10 58.16
C HIS A 190 -19.01 -30.08 59.36
N ARG A 191 -20.04 -30.92 59.40
CA ARG A 191 -20.14 -32.03 60.34
C ARG A 191 -20.78 -33.19 59.60
N ASP A 192 -20.06 -34.34 59.55
CA ASP A 192 -20.52 -35.52 58.80
C ASP A 192 -20.96 -35.23 57.37
N GLY A 193 -20.36 -34.20 56.71
CA GLY A 193 -20.67 -33.77 55.36
C GLY A 193 -21.81 -32.78 55.24
N GLU A 194 -22.50 -32.42 56.33
CA GLU A 194 -23.53 -31.39 56.35
C GLU A 194 -22.99 -30.03 56.90
N VAL A 195 -23.49 -28.92 56.40
CA VAL A 195 -23.11 -27.58 56.88
C VAL A 195 -23.83 -27.24 58.16
N VAL A 196 -23.11 -27.22 59.30
CA VAL A 196 -23.66 -26.99 60.64
C VAL A 196 -23.45 -25.56 61.19
N GLY A 197 -22.60 -24.81 60.50
CA GLY A 197 -22.28 -23.44 60.93
C GLY A 197 -21.40 -22.70 59.94
N ALA A 198 -21.01 -21.47 60.28
CA ALA A 198 -20.06 -20.67 59.54
C ALA A 198 -18.99 -20.08 60.47
N LEU A 199 -17.75 -20.08 59.99
CA LEU A 199 -16.61 -19.37 60.54
C LEU A 199 -16.46 -18.04 59.80
N ALA A 200 -16.31 -16.94 60.50
CA ALA A 200 -16.06 -15.64 59.89
C ALA A 200 -14.81 -15.00 60.49
N LEU A 201 -13.90 -14.52 59.63
CA LEU A 201 -12.70 -13.78 59.97
C LEU A 201 -12.90 -12.33 59.63
N PHE A 202 -12.52 -11.41 60.54
CA PHE A 202 -12.69 -9.99 60.39
C PHE A 202 -11.31 -9.30 60.37
N HIS A 203 -10.94 -8.74 59.25
CA HIS A 203 -9.68 -8.04 59.08
C HIS A 203 -9.88 -6.51 58.96
N ASP A 204 -9.04 -5.78 59.65
CA ASP A 204 -8.97 -4.32 59.51
C ASP A 204 -8.31 -3.93 58.17
N THR A 205 -9.03 -3.19 57.34
CA THR A 205 -8.51 -2.74 56.05
C THR A 205 -8.10 -1.29 56.00
N SER A 206 -8.10 -0.57 57.14
CA SER A 206 -7.71 0.82 57.22
C SER A 206 -6.27 1.09 56.76
N TYR A 207 -5.40 0.11 56.93
CA TYR A 207 -4.03 0.20 56.45
C TYR A 207 -3.96 0.25 54.91
N ILE A 208 -4.90 -0.42 54.18
CA ILE A 208 -4.99 -0.38 52.70
C ILE A 208 -5.29 1.06 52.25
N ASP A 209 -6.28 1.70 52.85
CA ASP A 209 -6.64 3.08 52.51
C ASP A 209 -5.53 4.10 52.87
N LYS A 210 -4.82 3.90 53.97
CA LYS A 210 -3.62 4.68 54.31
C LYS A 210 -2.50 4.49 53.29
N GLN A 211 -2.20 3.25 52.91
CA GLN A 211 -1.15 2.92 51.94
C GLN A 211 -1.51 3.52 50.57
N VAL A 212 -2.77 3.33 50.14
CA VAL A 212 -3.28 3.90 48.89
C VAL A 212 -3.18 5.43 48.89
N SER A 213 -3.49 6.11 50.02
CA SER A 213 -3.38 7.57 50.12
C SER A 213 -1.91 8.05 50.02
N HIS A 214 -0.98 7.32 50.60
CA HIS A 214 0.46 7.60 50.46
C HIS A 214 0.90 7.41 48.99
N THR A 215 0.56 6.28 48.36
CA THR A 215 0.87 6.03 46.95
C THR A 215 0.23 7.09 46.03
N GLN A 216 -0.98 7.54 46.35
CA GLN A 216 -1.66 8.61 45.60
C GLN A 216 -0.89 9.95 45.69
N ARG A 217 -0.47 10.36 46.89
CA ARG A 217 0.29 11.59 47.08
C ARG A 217 1.64 11.55 46.38
N ASP A 218 2.35 10.44 46.49
CA ASP A 218 3.67 10.28 45.92
C ASP A 218 3.59 10.19 44.38
N SER A 219 2.57 9.50 43.84
CA SER A 219 2.32 9.45 42.41
C SER A 219 1.95 10.80 41.81
N LEU A 220 1.15 11.61 42.52
CA LEU A 220 0.83 12.99 42.10
C LEU A 220 2.06 13.90 42.13
N LEU A 221 2.87 13.78 43.18
CA LEU A 221 4.12 14.57 43.30
C LEU A 221 5.10 14.21 42.19
N ASN A 222 5.27 12.94 41.92
CA ASN A 222 6.11 12.44 40.81
C ASN A 222 5.58 12.91 39.44
N ALA A 223 4.27 12.85 39.22
CA ALA A 223 3.63 13.35 38.00
C ALA A 223 3.88 14.85 37.78
N LEU A 224 3.82 15.65 38.85
CA LEU A 224 4.12 17.09 38.80
C LEU A 224 5.58 17.35 38.47
N VAL A 225 6.51 16.66 39.14
CA VAL A 225 7.96 16.79 38.90
C VAL A 225 8.31 16.39 37.49
N GLN A 226 7.79 15.25 37.00
CA GLN A 226 8.01 14.78 35.63
C GLN A 226 7.47 15.77 34.61
N THR A 227 6.27 16.32 34.82
CA THR A 227 5.67 17.29 33.89
C THR A 227 6.52 18.55 33.80
N VAL A 228 7.03 19.07 34.94
CA VAL A 228 7.90 20.25 34.95
C VAL A 228 9.25 19.98 34.26
N LEU A 229 9.87 18.84 34.55
CA LEU A 229 11.16 18.44 33.93
C LEU A 229 11.03 18.26 32.42
N ILE A 230 10.03 17.50 31.96
CA ILE A 230 9.81 17.24 30.53
C ILE A 230 9.48 18.56 29.82
N THR A 231 8.68 19.42 30.44
CA THR A 231 8.35 20.74 29.88
C THR A 231 9.58 21.62 29.74
N GLY A 232 10.43 21.68 30.78
CA GLY A 232 11.69 22.43 30.77
C GLY A 232 12.65 21.93 29.68
N LEU A 233 12.82 20.62 29.59
CA LEU A 233 13.66 19.98 28.59
C LEU A 233 13.13 20.23 27.18
N ALA A 234 11.81 20.08 26.98
CA ALA A 234 11.16 20.34 25.70
C ALA A 234 11.32 21.79 25.23
N LEU A 235 11.18 22.76 26.14
CA LEU A 235 11.39 24.16 25.82
C LEU A 235 12.85 24.46 25.40
N VAL A 236 13.81 23.87 26.07
CA VAL A 236 15.22 24.02 25.74
C VAL A 236 15.51 23.37 24.39
N LEU A 237 15.01 22.15 24.14
CA LEU A 237 15.17 21.42 22.89
C LEU A 237 14.53 22.18 21.71
N VAL A 238 13.29 22.61 21.83
CA VAL A 238 12.61 23.37 20.76
C VAL A 238 13.32 24.68 20.45
N ARG A 239 13.84 25.36 21.47
CA ARG A 239 14.62 26.59 21.26
C ARG A 239 15.97 26.34 20.59
N TRP A 240 16.63 25.26 20.92
CA TRP A 240 17.96 24.93 20.38
C TRP A 240 17.90 24.27 19.02
N THR A 241 16.96 23.33 18.83
CA THR A 241 16.89 22.54 17.60
C THR A 241 16.07 23.20 16.49
N PHE A 242 15.00 23.95 16.81
CA PHE A 242 14.10 24.47 15.79
C PHE A 242 14.09 25.99 15.63
N THR A 243 13.94 26.76 16.71
CA THR A 243 13.71 28.20 16.57
C THR A 243 14.97 29.01 16.24
N GLY A 244 16.11 28.61 16.73
CA GLY A 244 17.37 29.30 16.46
C GLY A 244 17.83 29.16 15.00
N PRO A 245 17.90 27.94 14.51
CA PRO A 245 18.31 27.65 13.15
C PRO A 245 17.33 28.11 12.08
N LEU A 246 16.00 27.86 12.26
CA LEU A 246 14.98 28.31 11.32
C LEU A 246 14.99 29.84 11.08
N THR A 247 15.28 30.62 12.11
CA THR A 247 15.41 32.08 11.95
C THR A 247 16.65 32.48 11.16
N ARG A 248 17.73 31.68 11.22
CA ARG A 248 18.96 31.94 10.44
C ARG A 248 18.77 31.53 8.98
N THR A 249 18.16 30.35 8.73
CA THR A 249 17.85 29.88 7.38
C THR A 249 16.84 30.77 6.67
N ALA A 250 15.82 31.29 7.40
CA ALA A 250 14.85 32.22 6.86
C ALA A 250 15.48 33.59 6.52
N LYS A 251 16.49 34.05 7.29
CA LYS A 251 17.24 35.27 6.93
C LYS A 251 18.11 35.05 5.69
N TRP A 252 18.77 33.90 5.60
CA TRP A 252 19.59 33.54 4.43
C TRP A 252 18.76 33.39 3.15
N LEU A 253 17.60 32.72 3.22
CA LEU A 253 16.64 32.62 2.10
C LEU A 253 16.12 34.01 1.64
N ARG A 254 15.99 34.97 2.55
CA ARG A 254 15.62 36.33 2.17
C ARG A 254 16.75 37.06 1.41
N THR A 255 18.02 36.80 1.75
CA THR A 255 19.17 37.37 1.03
C THR A 255 19.33 36.75 -0.37
N LEU A 256 19.07 35.48 -0.53
CA LEU A 256 19.03 34.79 -1.86
C LEU A 256 17.88 35.35 -2.74
N ARG A 257 16.74 35.71 -2.16
CA ARG A 257 15.62 36.29 -2.91
C ARG A 257 15.86 37.74 -3.36
N THR A 258 16.75 38.44 -2.71
CA THR A 258 17.11 39.84 -3.03
C THR A 258 18.28 39.98 -4.02
N GLY A 259 18.73 38.89 -4.66
CA GLY A 259 19.62 38.95 -5.81
C GLY A 259 21.11 39.07 -5.53
N HIS A 260 21.56 38.63 -4.38
CA HIS A 260 22.99 38.52 -4.06
C HIS A 260 23.46 37.04 -4.14
N PRO A 261 24.06 36.58 -5.22
CA PRO A 261 24.38 35.18 -5.46
C PRO A 261 25.56 34.62 -4.65
N ASN A 262 26.32 35.45 -3.95
CA ASN A 262 27.57 35.09 -3.27
C ASN A 262 27.52 35.14 -1.73
N ALA A 263 26.35 34.99 -1.12
CA ALA A 263 26.25 34.85 0.32
C ALA A 263 26.61 33.41 0.75
N GLU A 264 27.81 33.21 1.31
CA GLU A 264 28.22 31.94 1.89
C GLU A 264 27.20 31.43 2.91
N PRO A 265 26.85 30.13 2.88
CA PRO A 265 25.95 29.54 3.86
C PRO A 265 26.55 29.67 5.26
N ALA A 266 25.78 30.23 6.20
CA ALA A 266 26.24 30.33 7.58
C ALA A 266 26.44 28.92 8.15
N PRO A 267 27.60 28.61 8.75
CA PRO A 267 27.88 27.28 9.29
C PRO A 267 26.93 27.00 10.45
N ALA A 268 26.01 26.06 10.27
CA ALA A 268 25.16 25.54 11.31
C ALA A 268 25.88 24.38 12.01
N ARG A 269 26.10 24.49 13.30
CA ARG A 269 26.61 23.38 14.12
C ARG A 269 25.44 22.46 14.54
N GLY A 270 25.42 21.23 14.01
CA GLY A 270 24.50 20.18 14.39
C GLY A 270 24.14 19.28 13.17
N GLU A 271 24.32 17.98 13.29
CA GLU A 271 24.17 16.97 12.21
C GLU A 271 22.82 17.05 11.47
N ILE A 272 21.72 17.28 12.15
CA ILE A 272 20.38 17.35 11.53
C ILE A 272 20.19 18.60 10.67
N LEU A 273 20.94 19.67 10.94
CA LEU A 273 20.88 20.93 10.20
C LEU A 273 21.92 21.02 9.10
N GLU A 274 22.95 20.23 9.16
CA GLU A 274 23.91 20.05 8.09
C GLU A 274 23.26 19.38 6.90
N GLN A 275 22.40 18.38 7.12
CA GLN A 275 21.55 17.79 6.08
C GLN A 275 20.57 18.80 5.51
N LEU A 276 19.89 19.60 6.34
CA LEU A 276 18.95 20.62 5.87
C LEU A 276 19.66 21.73 5.08
N ASN A 277 20.85 22.14 5.50
CA ASN A 277 21.67 23.12 4.78
C ASN A 277 22.26 22.54 3.51
N HIS A 278 22.58 21.25 3.49
CA HIS A 278 23.02 20.55 2.30
C HIS A 278 21.84 20.41 1.30
N GLU A 279 20.67 20.05 1.76
CA GLU A 279 19.44 19.98 0.96
C GLU A 279 19.01 21.37 0.45
N VAL A 280 19.07 22.39 1.29
CA VAL A 280 18.76 23.77 0.86
C VAL A 280 19.83 24.34 -0.07
N ALA A 281 21.09 23.97 0.08
CA ALA A 281 22.15 24.29 -0.87
C ALA A 281 21.99 23.50 -2.18
N HIS A 282 21.61 22.22 -2.11
CA HIS A 282 21.19 21.42 -3.27
C HIS A 282 19.95 22.00 -3.94
N LEU A 283 18.92 22.37 -3.16
CA LEU A 283 17.74 23.02 -3.70
C LEU A 283 18.05 24.36 -4.35
N ALA A 284 18.98 25.13 -3.81
CA ALA A 284 19.46 26.37 -4.43
C ALA A 284 20.28 26.11 -5.69
N HIS A 285 21.08 25.06 -5.70
CA HIS A 285 21.83 24.59 -6.88
C HIS A 285 20.84 24.04 -7.92
N ASP A 286 19.89 23.22 -7.51
CA ASP A 286 18.84 22.64 -8.36
C ASP A 286 17.88 23.72 -8.87
N LEU A 287 17.58 24.74 -8.06
CA LEU A 287 16.78 25.90 -8.51
C LEU A 287 17.54 26.75 -9.53
N ASN A 288 18.86 26.89 -9.40
CA ASN A 288 19.70 27.57 -10.39
C ASN A 288 19.91 26.70 -11.63
N ALA A 289 20.07 25.38 -11.47
CA ALA A 289 20.08 24.42 -12.57
C ALA A 289 18.70 24.33 -13.24
N ALA A 290 17.60 24.32 -12.47
CA ALA A 290 16.23 24.36 -12.98
C ALA A 290 15.90 25.72 -13.63
N ARG A 291 16.47 26.84 -13.17
CA ARG A 291 16.37 28.14 -13.86
C ARG A 291 17.15 28.14 -15.16
N ALA A 292 18.36 27.59 -15.18
CA ALA A 292 19.13 27.45 -16.42
C ALA A 292 18.43 26.50 -17.41
N VAL A 293 17.83 25.41 -16.91
CA VAL A 293 17.01 24.50 -17.72
C VAL A 293 15.70 25.19 -18.12
N ALA A 294 15.06 25.96 -17.25
CA ALA A 294 13.84 26.71 -17.57
C ALA A 294 14.10 27.93 -18.51
N GLU A 295 15.27 28.53 -18.45
CA GLU A 295 15.72 29.52 -19.41
C GLU A 295 16.07 28.88 -20.76
N GLU A 296 16.63 27.68 -20.76
CA GLU A 296 16.84 26.90 -21.98
C GLU A 296 15.51 26.32 -22.48
N GLU A 297 14.62 25.85 -21.59
CA GLU A 297 13.24 25.49 -21.94
C GLU A 297 12.39 26.68 -22.41
N ALA A 298 12.60 27.87 -21.84
CA ALA A 298 11.95 29.10 -22.33
C ALA A 298 12.49 29.50 -23.70
N ARG A 299 13.77 29.28 -23.96
CA ARG A 299 14.39 29.44 -25.29
C ARG A 299 13.87 28.40 -26.29
N LEU A 300 13.59 27.18 -25.82
CA LEU A 300 12.96 26.12 -26.60
C LEU A 300 11.42 26.28 -26.72
N ARG A 301 10.77 27.04 -25.81
CA ARG A 301 9.34 27.38 -25.86
C ARG A 301 9.01 28.42 -26.90
N ASP A 302 9.95 29.30 -27.27
CA ASP A 302 9.80 30.21 -28.41
C ASP A 302 9.85 29.52 -29.79
N SER A 303 10.26 28.25 -29.82
CA SER A 303 10.07 27.38 -30.96
C SER A 303 9.02 26.32 -30.61
N ASN A 304 7.86 26.36 -31.19
CA ASN A 304 6.66 25.52 -31.23
C ASN A 304 6.75 24.00 -30.83
N ALA A 305 7.60 23.60 -29.86
CA ALA A 305 7.87 22.20 -29.53
C ALA A 305 7.82 21.91 -28.01
N SER A 306 6.63 21.99 -27.41
CA SER A 306 6.43 21.57 -25.99
C SER A 306 6.37 20.05 -25.81
N THR A 307 5.99 19.29 -26.83
CA THR A 307 5.76 17.83 -26.76
C THR A 307 7.06 17.04 -27.00
N TRP A 308 7.30 16.01 -26.22
CA TRP A 308 8.38 15.06 -26.48
C TRP A 308 8.06 14.22 -27.74
N THR A 309 9.01 14.17 -28.68
CA THR A 309 8.92 13.43 -29.94
C THR A 309 10.09 12.44 -30.04
N ALA A 310 10.01 11.48 -30.97
CA ALA A 310 11.11 10.56 -31.26
C ALA A 310 12.41 11.32 -31.61
N GLU A 311 12.32 12.42 -32.39
CA GLU A 311 13.49 13.18 -32.79
C GLU A 311 14.10 13.94 -31.59
N ARG A 312 13.28 14.54 -30.73
CA ARG A 312 13.75 15.17 -29.50
C ARG A 312 14.42 14.16 -28.57
N LEU A 313 13.87 12.95 -28.44
CA LEU A 313 14.48 11.85 -27.70
C LEU A 313 15.86 11.50 -28.31
N ARG A 314 15.94 11.32 -29.64
CA ARG A 314 17.18 11.02 -30.35
C ARG A 314 18.28 12.06 -30.11
N VAL A 315 17.93 13.36 -30.23
CA VAL A 315 18.88 14.45 -29.98
C VAL A 315 19.34 14.48 -28.52
N SER A 316 18.41 14.32 -27.58
CA SER A 316 18.72 14.27 -26.15
C SER A 316 19.67 13.11 -25.81
N PHE A 317 19.46 11.96 -26.43
CA PHE A 317 20.25 10.75 -26.17
C PHE A 317 21.63 10.80 -26.81
N ARG A 318 21.74 11.25 -28.07
CA ARG A 318 23.03 11.40 -28.72
C ARG A 318 24.00 12.22 -27.86
N ASN A 319 23.49 13.28 -27.24
CA ASN A 319 24.30 14.14 -26.36
C ASN A 319 24.65 13.46 -25.01
N LYS A 320 23.74 12.66 -24.42
CA LYS A 320 23.93 12.03 -23.11
C LYS A 320 24.67 10.69 -23.19
N LEU A 321 24.38 9.88 -24.20
CA LEU A 321 24.98 8.56 -24.37
C LEU A 321 26.34 8.61 -25.08
N GLN A 322 26.75 9.73 -25.65
CA GLN A 322 27.99 9.85 -26.41
C GLN A 322 28.12 8.77 -27.49
N ASP A 323 27.02 8.50 -28.20
CA ASP A 323 26.87 7.45 -29.23
C ASP A 323 27.00 6.00 -28.70
N LYS A 324 26.97 5.75 -27.39
CA LYS A 324 26.97 4.38 -26.85
C LYS A 324 25.65 3.67 -27.19
N PRO A 325 25.67 2.37 -27.57
CA PRO A 325 24.47 1.61 -27.88
C PRO A 325 23.65 1.35 -26.61
N LEU A 326 22.31 1.39 -26.75
CA LEU A 326 21.37 0.95 -25.73
C LEU A 326 21.02 -0.53 -25.95
N PHE A 327 21.16 -1.35 -24.91
CA PHE A 327 20.73 -2.75 -24.91
C PHE A 327 19.40 -2.85 -24.18
N VAL A 328 18.42 -3.51 -24.81
CA VAL A 328 17.11 -3.77 -24.21
C VAL A 328 16.87 -5.27 -24.18
N VAL A 329 16.38 -5.78 -23.06
CA VAL A 329 15.99 -7.19 -22.91
C VAL A 329 14.53 -7.29 -22.56
N SER A 330 13.76 -8.06 -23.33
CA SER A 330 12.38 -8.40 -22.99
C SER A 330 12.06 -9.86 -23.35
N ASN A 331 11.06 -10.46 -22.70
CA ASN A 331 10.66 -11.81 -23.05
C ASN A 331 10.06 -11.87 -24.47
N ARG A 332 9.25 -10.88 -24.85
CA ARG A 332 8.54 -10.84 -26.12
C ARG A 332 9.32 -10.03 -27.16
N GLU A 333 9.47 -10.60 -28.35
CA GLU A 333 10.07 -9.93 -29.50
C GLU A 333 9.12 -8.94 -30.17
N PRO A 334 9.65 -7.88 -30.83
CA PRO A 334 8.84 -6.89 -31.56
C PRO A 334 8.29 -7.42 -32.88
N TYR A 335 8.97 -8.34 -33.52
CA TYR A 335 8.62 -8.92 -34.83
C TYR A 335 8.75 -10.43 -34.79
N MET A 336 7.63 -11.13 -34.94
CA MET A 336 7.57 -12.60 -34.99
C MET A 336 7.38 -13.04 -36.44
N HIS A 337 8.13 -14.03 -36.90
CA HIS A 337 8.03 -14.57 -38.23
C HIS A 337 7.39 -15.95 -38.19
N VAL A 338 6.35 -16.14 -39.01
CA VAL A 338 5.58 -17.38 -39.05
C VAL A 338 5.41 -17.86 -40.48
N PHE A 339 5.45 -19.15 -40.66
CA PHE A 339 5.11 -19.74 -41.96
C PHE A 339 3.61 -19.60 -42.22
N ASN A 340 3.27 -19.16 -43.44
CA ASN A 340 1.90 -19.20 -43.92
C ASN A 340 1.52 -20.65 -44.21
N GLU A 341 0.41 -21.11 -43.66
CA GLU A 341 -0.05 -22.50 -43.82
C GLU A 341 -0.35 -22.88 -45.28
N LYS A 342 -0.66 -21.93 -46.17
CA LYS A 342 -1.11 -22.17 -47.52
C LYS A 342 0.04 -22.26 -48.53
N ASP A 343 1.04 -21.39 -48.39
CA ASP A 343 2.09 -21.26 -49.42
C ASP A 343 3.52 -21.32 -48.83
N GLN A 344 3.64 -21.59 -47.57
CA GLN A 344 4.91 -21.65 -46.84
C GLN A 344 5.74 -20.34 -46.92
N SER A 345 5.14 -19.24 -47.33
CA SER A 345 5.77 -17.93 -47.28
C SER A 345 5.94 -17.49 -45.83
N ILE A 346 6.94 -16.65 -45.56
CA ILE A 346 7.18 -16.11 -44.20
C ILE A 346 6.40 -14.81 -44.05
N ASN A 347 5.49 -14.80 -43.10
CA ASN A 347 4.73 -13.63 -42.70
C ASN A 347 5.33 -13.00 -41.44
N VAL A 348 5.34 -11.66 -41.39
CA VAL A 348 5.73 -10.91 -40.20
C VAL A 348 4.49 -10.54 -39.41
N ILE A 349 4.50 -10.88 -38.13
CA ILE A 349 3.45 -10.52 -37.18
C ILE A 349 4.06 -9.60 -36.16
N VAL A 350 3.45 -8.44 -35.95
CA VAL A 350 3.76 -7.55 -34.81
C VAL A 350 2.88 -7.96 -33.64
N PRO A 351 3.46 -8.55 -32.57
CA PRO A 351 2.67 -9.01 -31.43
C PRO A 351 1.97 -7.86 -30.70
N ALA A 352 0.72 -8.04 -30.30
CA ALA A 352 0.03 -7.10 -29.45
C ALA A 352 0.63 -7.13 -28.03
N SER A 353 1.53 -6.21 -27.75
CA SER A 353 2.19 -6.08 -26.46
C SER A 353 2.39 -4.62 -26.11
N GLY A 354 1.87 -4.18 -24.95
CA GLY A 354 2.10 -2.82 -24.47
C GLY A 354 3.59 -2.50 -24.29
N VAL A 355 4.40 -3.49 -23.92
CA VAL A 355 5.86 -3.34 -23.81
C VAL A 355 6.49 -3.07 -25.16
N VAL A 356 6.10 -3.81 -26.20
CA VAL A 356 6.60 -3.60 -27.58
C VAL A 356 6.20 -2.21 -28.07
N THR A 357 4.93 -1.84 -27.93
CA THR A 357 4.41 -0.52 -28.34
C THR A 357 5.13 0.64 -27.64
N ALA A 358 5.56 0.46 -26.40
CA ALA A 358 6.26 1.48 -25.65
C ALA A 358 7.77 1.55 -25.96
N LEU A 359 8.44 0.41 -26.18
CA LEU A 359 9.90 0.35 -26.33
C LEU A 359 10.36 0.56 -27.78
N GLU A 360 9.60 0.12 -28.76
CA GLU A 360 10.01 0.24 -30.16
C GLU A 360 10.28 1.69 -30.59
N PRO A 361 9.43 2.69 -30.25
CA PRO A 361 9.75 4.08 -30.51
C PRO A 361 11.06 4.54 -29.89
N VAL A 362 11.42 3.99 -28.73
CA VAL A 362 12.68 4.33 -28.04
C VAL A 362 13.87 3.76 -28.80
N LEU A 363 13.82 2.49 -29.21
CA LEU A 363 14.89 1.87 -29.98
C LEU A 363 15.07 2.46 -31.38
N LEU A 364 13.97 2.80 -32.04
CA LEU A 364 14.03 3.57 -33.29
C LEU A 364 14.74 4.91 -33.14
N ALA A 365 14.59 5.57 -31.97
CA ALA A 365 15.27 6.80 -31.66
C ALA A 365 16.76 6.61 -31.31
N CYS A 366 17.14 5.50 -30.63
CA CYS A 366 18.46 5.30 -30.04
C CYS A 366 19.39 4.36 -30.85
N ASN A 367 18.90 3.66 -31.87
CA ASN A 367 19.66 2.68 -32.69
C ASN A 367 20.37 1.63 -31.81
N GLY A 368 19.61 0.91 -30.95
CA GLY A 368 20.14 -0.06 -29.98
C GLY A 368 20.07 -1.50 -30.45
N THR A 369 20.29 -2.43 -29.51
CA THR A 369 20.07 -3.87 -29.69
C THR A 369 18.95 -4.34 -28.78
N TRP A 370 17.95 -5.02 -29.37
CA TRP A 370 16.87 -5.66 -28.62
C TRP A 370 17.10 -7.15 -28.51
N ILE A 371 17.28 -7.67 -27.30
CA ILE A 371 17.45 -9.10 -27.03
C ILE A 371 16.11 -9.68 -26.58
N ALA A 372 15.58 -10.69 -27.28
CA ALA A 372 14.27 -11.26 -27.00
C ALA A 372 14.18 -12.75 -27.37
N ASN A 373 13.17 -13.44 -26.80
CA ASN A 373 12.86 -14.81 -27.20
C ASN A 373 12.31 -14.86 -28.64
N GLY A 374 12.86 -15.71 -29.45
CA GLY A 374 12.32 -16.03 -30.77
C GLY A 374 11.24 -17.11 -30.67
N SER A 375 9.98 -16.68 -30.81
CA SER A 375 8.77 -17.50 -30.58
C SER A 375 8.04 -17.89 -31.88
N GLY A 376 8.38 -17.27 -33.01
CA GLY A 376 7.82 -17.60 -34.31
C GLY A 376 8.42 -18.85 -34.93
N ASN A 377 7.61 -19.70 -35.56
CA ASN A 377 8.07 -20.96 -36.14
C ASN A 377 8.97 -20.78 -37.38
N ALA A 378 9.04 -19.55 -37.94
CA ALA A 378 9.95 -19.18 -39.03
C ALA A 378 11.09 -18.24 -38.58
N ASP A 379 11.19 -17.92 -37.28
CA ASP A 379 12.17 -16.97 -36.78
C ASP A 379 13.62 -17.38 -37.01
N ARG A 380 13.91 -18.70 -36.99
CA ARG A 380 15.24 -19.23 -37.24
C ARG A 380 15.70 -19.06 -38.68
N GLU A 381 14.77 -18.97 -39.62
CA GLU A 381 15.06 -18.85 -41.05
C GLU A 381 15.49 -17.45 -41.49
N VAL A 382 15.18 -16.45 -40.67
CA VAL A 382 15.41 -15.03 -41.03
C VAL A 382 16.58 -14.38 -40.31
N VAL A 383 17.20 -15.07 -39.35
CA VAL A 383 18.36 -14.56 -38.62
C VAL A 383 19.69 -14.96 -39.27
N ASN A 384 20.73 -14.18 -38.97
CA ASN A 384 22.10 -14.52 -39.38
C ASN A 384 22.75 -15.54 -38.41
N ILE A 385 24.00 -15.89 -38.64
CA ILE A 385 24.78 -16.85 -37.84
C ILE A 385 24.99 -16.43 -36.37
N ARG A 386 24.69 -15.16 -36.01
CA ARG A 386 24.74 -14.63 -34.64
C ARG A 386 23.34 -14.42 -34.06
N ASP A 387 22.32 -15.04 -34.69
CA ASP A 387 20.90 -14.85 -34.34
C ASP A 387 20.39 -13.40 -34.41
N HIS A 388 21.00 -12.57 -35.26
CA HIS A 388 20.64 -11.18 -35.45
C HIS A 388 19.75 -11.00 -36.67
N LEU A 389 18.81 -10.03 -36.53
CA LEU A 389 17.98 -9.51 -37.60
C LEU A 389 17.93 -7.98 -37.50
N ARG A 390 18.03 -7.30 -38.63
CA ARG A 390 17.80 -5.86 -38.68
C ARG A 390 16.31 -5.56 -38.87
N VAL A 391 15.74 -4.75 -37.95
CA VAL A 391 14.31 -4.44 -37.91
C VAL A 391 14.10 -2.91 -37.75
N PRO A 392 12.91 -2.38 -38.12
CA PRO A 392 11.74 -2.99 -38.74
C PRO A 392 12.06 -3.54 -40.15
N PRO A 393 11.29 -4.52 -40.68
CA PRO A 393 11.57 -5.08 -42.02
C PRO A 393 11.59 -4.06 -43.17
N GLU A 394 10.69 -3.06 -43.08
CA GLU A 394 10.55 -2.01 -44.12
C GLU A 394 11.65 -0.94 -44.04
N HIS A 395 12.08 -0.59 -42.83
CA HIS A 395 13.09 0.44 -42.58
C HIS A 395 14.05 0.02 -41.45
N PRO A 396 15.02 -0.86 -41.72
CA PRO A 396 15.91 -1.43 -40.72
C PRO A 396 16.69 -0.35 -39.95
N SER A 397 16.35 -0.18 -38.66
CA SER A 397 16.89 0.90 -37.83
C SER A 397 17.67 0.39 -36.63
N TYR A 398 17.32 -0.79 -36.07
CA TYR A 398 18.00 -1.37 -34.90
C TYR A 398 18.19 -2.86 -35.07
N THR A 399 18.94 -3.50 -34.16
CA THR A 399 19.24 -4.94 -34.19
C THR A 399 18.31 -5.69 -33.23
N LEU A 400 17.67 -6.76 -33.71
CA LEU A 400 17.00 -7.76 -32.90
C LEU A 400 17.92 -8.98 -32.77
N ARG A 401 18.34 -9.31 -31.54
CA ARG A 401 19.07 -10.52 -31.16
C ARG A 401 18.08 -11.51 -30.56
N ARG A 402 17.94 -12.68 -31.16
CA ARG A 402 17.04 -13.72 -30.67
C ARG A 402 17.74 -14.68 -29.72
N VAL A 403 17.02 -15.08 -28.69
CA VAL A 403 17.39 -16.15 -27.76
C VAL A 403 16.38 -17.29 -27.95
N TRP A 404 16.88 -18.51 -28.01
CA TRP A 404 16.04 -19.67 -28.31
C TRP A 404 15.73 -20.46 -27.05
N LEU A 405 14.46 -20.74 -26.83
CA LEU A 405 13.95 -21.59 -25.77
C LEU A 405 13.37 -22.88 -26.39
N SER A 406 13.47 -23.99 -25.68
CA SER A 406 12.69 -25.18 -25.98
C SER A 406 11.28 -25.05 -25.38
N ASP A 407 10.35 -25.87 -25.86
CA ASP A 407 8.98 -25.90 -25.34
C ASP A 407 8.95 -26.22 -23.84
N GLU A 408 9.82 -27.11 -23.35
CA GLU A 408 9.94 -27.43 -21.91
C GLU A 408 10.46 -26.24 -21.10
N GLU A 409 11.43 -25.51 -21.63
CA GLU A 409 11.99 -24.31 -21.00
C GLU A 409 10.95 -23.18 -20.95
N ASP A 410 10.24 -22.94 -22.05
CA ASP A 410 9.19 -21.92 -22.10
C ASP A 410 8.05 -22.25 -21.14
N LYS A 411 7.63 -23.52 -21.11
CA LYS A 411 6.60 -24.00 -20.19
C LYS A 411 6.96 -23.79 -18.72
N GLY A 412 8.18 -24.11 -18.28
CA GLY A 412 8.58 -23.91 -16.89
C GLY A 412 8.84 -22.44 -16.56
N TYR A 413 9.58 -21.73 -17.42
CA TYR A 413 9.97 -20.35 -17.21
C TYR A 413 8.81 -19.37 -17.38
N TYR A 414 8.13 -19.41 -18.55
CA TYR A 414 7.11 -18.42 -18.90
C TYR A 414 5.75 -18.81 -18.36
N GLU A 415 5.23 -20.01 -18.67
CA GLU A 415 3.91 -20.42 -18.23
C GLU A 415 3.87 -20.66 -16.72
N GLY A 416 4.80 -21.48 -16.20
CA GLY A 416 4.85 -21.91 -14.80
C GLY A 416 5.27 -20.77 -13.87
N PHE A 417 6.58 -20.52 -13.76
CA PHE A 417 7.07 -19.58 -12.74
C PHE A 417 6.57 -18.15 -12.94
N SER A 418 6.60 -17.66 -14.18
CA SER A 418 6.20 -16.28 -14.47
C SER A 418 4.68 -16.10 -14.39
N ASN A 419 3.87 -16.94 -15.04
CA ASN A 419 2.44 -16.69 -15.26
C ASN A 419 1.50 -17.46 -14.32
N GLU A 420 1.89 -18.61 -13.79
CA GLU A 420 1.14 -19.28 -12.71
C GLU A 420 1.67 -18.90 -11.32
N GLY A 421 2.92 -18.42 -11.19
CA GLY A 421 3.54 -17.99 -9.94
C GLY A 421 3.48 -16.47 -9.74
N LEU A 422 4.38 -15.72 -10.38
CA LEU A 422 4.57 -14.28 -10.13
C LEU A 422 3.38 -13.41 -10.56
N TRP A 423 2.73 -13.73 -11.67
CA TRP A 423 1.60 -12.94 -12.18
C TRP A 423 0.43 -12.86 -11.19
N PRO A 424 -0.16 -13.99 -10.70
CA PRO A 424 -1.24 -13.93 -9.73
C PRO A 424 -0.78 -13.39 -8.37
N LEU A 425 0.45 -13.65 -7.95
CA LEU A 425 1.04 -13.10 -6.73
C LEU A 425 1.02 -11.57 -6.76
N SER A 426 1.47 -10.97 -7.86
CA SER A 426 1.63 -9.52 -7.99
C SER A 426 0.31 -8.79 -8.15
N HIS A 427 -0.67 -9.38 -8.83
CA HIS A 427 -1.95 -8.73 -9.11
C HIS A 427 -2.98 -8.84 -7.99
N ILE A 428 -2.76 -9.65 -6.95
CA ILE A 428 -3.67 -9.81 -5.79
C ILE A 428 -5.14 -10.04 -6.22
N ALA A 429 -5.36 -10.69 -7.35
CA ALA A 429 -6.70 -10.93 -7.88
C ALA A 429 -7.41 -12.15 -7.25
N HIS A 430 -7.09 -12.47 -6.00
CA HIS A 430 -7.59 -13.61 -5.22
C HIS A 430 -7.40 -14.98 -5.91
N THR A 431 -6.46 -15.02 -6.84
CA THR A 431 -6.03 -16.23 -7.53
C THR A 431 -4.78 -16.77 -6.84
N ARG A 432 -4.84 -18.02 -6.38
CA ARG A 432 -3.73 -18.65 -5.66
C ARG A 432 -2.54 -18.85 -6.61
N PRO A 433 -1.35 -18.28 -6.30
CA PRO A 433 -0.14 -18.54 -7.09
C PRO A 433 0.31 -20.00 -6.94
N VAL A 434 0.92 -20.52 -8.00
CA VAL A 434 1.48 -21.89 -8.03
C VAL A 434 2.98 -21.77 -8.19
N PHE A 435 3.73 -22.38 -7.27
CA PHE A 435 5.18 -22.40 -7.29
C PHE A 435 5.69 -23.84 -7.28
N ARG A 436 6.42 -24.23 -8.32
CA ARG A 436 7.03 -25.55 -8.47
C ARG A 436 8.55 -25.40 -8.55
N PRO A 437 9.33 -26.24 -7.87
CA PRO A 437 10.81 -26.18 -7.94
C PRO A 437 11.34 -26.36 -9.36
N GLU A 438 10.69 -27.17 -10.18
CA GLU A 438 11.07 -27.43 -11.58
C GLU A 438 10.95 -26.15 -12.41
N ASP A 439 9.86 -25.37 -12.23
CA ASP A 439 9.63 -24.10 -12.94
C ASP A 439 10.67 -23.05 -12.50
N TRP A 440 11.02 -23.03 -11.21
CA TRP A 440 12.07 -22.18 -10.68
C TRP A 440 13.44 -22.48 -11.31
N LEU A 441 13.78 -23.74 -11.49
CA LEU A 441 15.03 -24.13 -12.14
C LEU A 441 15.07 -23.65 -13.61
N GLN A 442 13.95 -23.74 -14.32
CA GLN A 442 13.87 -23.20 -15.68
C GLN A 442 13.98 -21.67 -15.68
N TYR A 443 13.34 -20.99 -14.72
CA TYR A 443 13.45 -19.55 -14.60
C TYR A 443 14.91 -19.09 -14.37
N GLN A 444 15.66 -19.76 -13.50
CA GLN A 444 17.09 -19.50 -13.29
C GLN A 444 17.90 -19.75 -14.55
N LYS A 445 17.68 -20.89 -15.20
CA LYS A 445 18.38 -21.30 -16.43
C LYS A 445 18.18 -20.29 -17.57
N ILE A 446 16.94 -19.84 -17.76
CA ILE A 446 16.63 -18.89 -18.83
C ILE A 446 17.16 -17.49 -18.52
N ASN A 447 17.06 -17.02 -17.26
CA ASN A 447 17.70 -15.77 -16.86
C ASN A 447 19.22 -15.79 -17.15
N ARG A 448 19.92 -16.92 -16.86
CA ARG A 448 21.33 -17.09 -17.18
C ARG A 448 21.57 -17.05 -18.68
N ARG A 449 20.79 -17.75 -19.51
CA ARG A 449 20.91 -17.74 -20.97
C ARG A 449 20.75 -16.34 -21.57
N PHE A 450 19.78 -15.56 -21.08
CA PHE A 450 19.62 -14.18 -21.49
C PHE A 450 20.76 -13.29 -21.01
N ALA A 451 21.28 -13.52 -19.80
CA ALA A 451 22.45 -12.80 -19.30
C ALA A 451 23.68 -13.07 -20.17
N ASP A 452 23.91 -14.33 -20.56
CA ASP A 452 25.03 -14.70 -21.42
C ASP A 452 24.90 -14.03 -22.81
N ALA A 453 23.69 -14.04 -23.42
CA ALA A 453 23.44 -13.34 -24.67
C ALA A 453 23.68 -11.81 -24.57
N VAL A 454 23.27 -11.21 -23.47
CA VAL A 454 23.54 -9.78 -23.21
C VAL A 454 25.03 -9.50 -23.06
N LEU A 455 25.75 -10.35 -22.32
CA LEU A 455 27.20 -10.21 -22.12
C LEU A 455 27.98 -10.33 -23.43
N GLU A 456 27.55 -11.25 -24.32
CA GLU A 456 28.10 -11.36 -25.67
C GLU A 456 27.94 -10.06 -26.47
N GLU A 457 26.75 -9.47 -26.46
CA GLU A 457 26.47 -8.21 -27.19
C GLU A 457 27.22 -7.01 -26.59
N MET A 458 27.51 -7.04 -25.29
CA MET A 458 28.24 -5.98 -24.57
C MET A 458 29.77 -6.12 -24.57
N GLU A 459 30.32 -7.22 -25.08
CA GLU A 459 31.74 -7.60 -24.94
C GLU A 459 32.68 -6.44 -25.28
N ASN A 460 32.42 -5.76 -26.40
CA ASN A 460 33.29 -4.70 -26.93
C ASN A 460 32.80 -3.28 -26.61
N VAL A 461 31.85 -3.12 -25.68
CA VAL A 461 31.29 -1.82 -25.32
C VAL A 461 31.75 -1.43 -23.91
N GLU A 462 32.40 -0.27 -23.79
CA GLU A 462 32.85 0.28 -22.51
C GLU A 462 31.67 0.96 -21.79
N SER A 463 31.47 0.61 -20.53
CA SER A 463 30.37 1.10 -19.69
C SER A 463 29.01 1.00 -20.40
N PRO A 464 28.57 -0.20 -20.79
CA PRO A 464 27.34 -0.41 -21.56
C PRO A 464 26.11 -0.05 -20.73
N ILE A 465 25.00 0.26 -21.42
CA ILE A 465 23.73 0.61 -20.81
C ILE A 465 22.68 -0.43 -21.14
N LEU A 466 22.15 -1.09 -20.11
CA LEU A 466 21.15 -2.15 -20.20
C LEU A 466 19.83 -1.70 -19.58
N LEU A 467 18.75 -1.94 -20.29
CA LEU A 467 17.38 -1.79 -19.81
C LEU A 467 16.66 -3.15 -19.91
N ALA A 468 16.58 -3.88 -18.80
CA ALA A 468 15.80 -5.11 -18.69
C ALA A 468 14.31 -4.79 -18.45
N GLN A 469 13.44 -5.63 -19.03
CA GLN A 469 12.00 -5.41 -18.98
C GLN A 469 11.29 -6.55 -18.27
N ASP A 470 10.57 -6.18 -17.23
CA ASP A 470 9.52 -6.96 -16.58
C ASP A 470 10.00 -8.12 -15.69
N TYR A 471 9.06 -8.73 -15.01
CA TYR A 471 9.21 -9.77 -13.97
C TYR A 471 9.83 -11.07 -14.47
N HIS A 472 9.98 -11.22 -15.76
CA HIS A 472 10.64 -12.37 -16.40
C HIS A 472 12.14 -12.42 -16.09
N PHE A 473 12.76 -11.28 -15.75
CA PHE A 473 14.20 -11.12 -15.63
C PHE A 473 14.67 -10.62 -14.27
N ALA A 474 14.00 -11.05 -13.19
CA ALA A 474 14.37 -10.59 -11.86
C ALA A 474 15.78 -10.97 -11.42
N LEU A 475 16.36 -12.04 -11.98
CA LEU A 475 17.73 -12.50 -11.64
C LEU A 475 18.81 -11.91 -12.54
N LEU A 476 18.42 -11.45 -13.73
CA LEU A 476 19.36 -10.98 -14.78
C LEU A 476 20.22 -9.80 -14.33
N PRO A 477 19.70 -8.76 -13.62
CA PRO A 477 20.53 -7.61 -13.24
C PRO A 477 21.75 -7.99 -12.41
N ARG A 478 21.59 -8.89 -11.43
CA ARG A 478 22.69 -9.38 -10.60
C ARG A 478 23.73 -10.12 -11.45
N MET A 479 23.30 -11.01 -12.34
CA MET A 479 24.17 -11.79 -13.21
C MET A 479 25.01 -10.90 -14.14
N ILE A 480 24.42 -9.82 -14.66
CA ILE A 480 25.15 -8.84 -15.48
C ILE A 480 26.14 -8.05 -14.64
N LYS A 481 25.69 -7.54 -13.48
CA LYS A 481 26.54 -6.67 -12.63
C LYS A 481 27.77 -7.38 -12.07
N GLU A 482 27.64 -8.67 -11.75
CA GLU A 482 28.75 -9.51 -11.33
C GLU A 482 29.79 -9.71 -12.44
N ALA A 483 29.36 -9.89 -13.71
CA ALA A 483 30.24 -10.07 -14.85
C ALA A 483 30.79 -8.74 -15.39
N ARG A 484 30.03 -7.68 -15.33
CA ARG A 484 30.33 -6.34 -15.87
C ARG A 484 29.97 -5.26 -14.86
N PRO A 485 30.82 -5.04 -13.84
CA PRO A 485 30.61 -3.98 -12.82
C PRO A 485 30.51 -2.57 -13.41
N ASP A 486 31.15 -2.34 -14.57
CA ASP A 486 31.11 -1.09 -15.33
C ASP A 486 29.79 -0.85 -16.09
N ALA A 487 28.93 -1.85 -16.22
CA ALA A 487 27.64 -1.71 -16.89
C ALA A 487 26.66 -0.88 -16.02
N ARG A 488 25.89 -0.01 -16.67
CA ARG A 488 24.73 0.62 -16.05
C ARG A 488 23.50 -0.22 -16.36
N VAL A 489 22.90 -0.79 -15.31
CA VAL A 489 21.80 -1.74 -15.44
C VAL A 489 20.53 -1.16 -14.82
N ALA A 490 19.50 -1.02 -15.63
CA ALA A 490 18.15 -0.76 -15.14
C ALA A 490 17.23 -1.94 -15.40
N ILE A 491 16.29 -2.16 -14.49
CA ILE A 491 15.14 -3.03 -14.74
C ILE A 491 13.85 -2.26 -14.53
N PHE A 492 12.93 -2.40 -15.47
CA PHE A 492 11.60 -1.83 -15.36
C PHE A 492 10.57 -2.94 -15.13
N TRP A 493 9.87 -2.87 -14.00
CA TRP A 493 8.89 -3.86 -13.57
C TRP A 493 7.48 -3.39 -13.93
N HIS A 494 6.83 -4.07 -14.88
CA HIS A 494 5.56 -3.62 -15.47
C HIS A 494 4.30 -4.04 -14.72
N ILE A 495 4.38 -5.06 -13.88
CA ILE A 495 3.24 -5.51 -13.08
C ILE A 495 3.22 -4.84 -11.70
N PRO A 496 2.12 -4.86 -10.95
CA PRO A 496 2.11 -4.32 -9.61
C PRO A 496 3.16 -4.99 -8.72
N TRP A 497 3.78 -4.26 -7.81
CA TRP A 497 4.52 -4.87 -6.71
C TRP A 497 3.62 -4.91 -5.48
N PRO A 498 3.26 -6.10 -4.96
CA PRO A 498 2.35 -6.23 -3.83
C PRO A 498 3.05 -5.85 -2.52
N ASN A 499 2.28 -5.81 -1.44
CA ASN A 499 2.86 -5.61 -0.11
C ASN A 499 3.77 -6.81 0.29
N PRO A 500 4.66 -6.63 1.29
CA PRO A 500 5.61 -7.65 1.70
C PRO A 500 4.98 -8.98 2.15
N GLU A 501 3.80 -8.94 2.77
CA GLU A 501 3.10 -10.15 3.23
C GLU A 501 2.68 -11.03 2.06
N VAL A 502 2.17 -10.40 1.00
CA VAL A 502 1.77 -11.11 -0.22
C VAL A 502 3.01 -11.61 -0.98
N PHE A 503 4.03 -10.74 -1.17
CA PHE A 503 5.24 -11.17 -1.86
C PHE A 503 5.98 -12.28 -1.13
N GLY A 504 5.89 -12.31 0.21
CA GLY A 504 6.43 -13.33 1.09
C GLY A 504 5.86 -14.75 0.87
N ILE A 505 4.76 -14.89 0.10
CA ILE A 505 4.23 -16.20 -0.30
C ILE A 505 5.18 -16.90 -1.29
N CYS A 506 5.99 -16.14 -2.06
CA CYS A 506 6.95 -16.73 -2.99
C CYS A 506 8.09 -17.42 -2.23
N PRO A 507 8.33 -18.73 -2.45
CA PRO A 507 9.39 -19.46 -1.75
C PRO A 507 10.80 -18.91 -2.03
N TRP A 508 11.00 -18.28 -3.18
CA TRP A 508 12.28 -17.72 -3.63
C TRP A 508 12.27 -16.18 -3.63
N GLN A 509 11.49 -15.57 -2.71
CA GLN A 509 11.42 -14.12 -2.59
C GLN A 509 12.80 -13.47 -2.38
N ARG A 510 13.68 -14.13 -1.60
CA ARG A 510 15.00 -13.63 -1.26
C ARG A 510 15.90 -13.57 -2.50
N GLU A 511 15.91 -14.63 -3.28
CA GLU A 511 16.70 -14.74 -4.52
C GLU A 511 16.22 -13.74 -5.57
N LEU A 512 14.88 -13.55 -5.71
CA LEU A 512 14.32 -12.57 -6.63
C LEU A 512 14.69 -11.14 -6.24
N VAL A 513 14.55 -10.80 -4.94
CA VAL A 513 14.92 -9.46 -4.43
C VAL A 513 16.42 -9.23 -4.59
N ASP A 514 17.25 -10.22 -4.26
CA ASP A 514 18.70 -10.14 -4.43
C ASP A 514 19.10 -9.94 -5.89
N GLY A 515 18.45 -10.66 -6.81
CA GLY A 515 18.64 -10.52 -8.24
C GLY A 515 18.32 -9.11 -8.75
N LEU A 516 17.18 -8.57 -8.32
CA LEU A 516 16.74 -7.20 -8.65
C LEU A 516 17.71 -6.15 -8.12
N LEU A 517 18.23 -6.32 -6.90
CA LEU A 517 19.21 -5.43 -6.28
C LEU A 517 20.59 -5.47 -6.94
N GLY A 518 20.80 -6.25 -8.00
CA GLY A 518 21.91 -6.11 -8.91
C GLY A 518 21.76 -4.96 -9.91
N ALA A 519 20.58 -4.39 -10.06
CA ALA A 519 20.37 -3.21 -10.90
C ALA A 519 20.85 -1.92 -10.20
N ASP A 520 21.30 -0.95 -10.98
CA ASP A 520 21.60 0.40 -10.50
C ASP A 520 20.30 1.22 -10.36
N LEU A 521 19.27 0.87 -11.15
CA LEU A 521 17.97 1.52 -11.15
C LEU A 521 16.84 0.52 -11.33
N ILE A 522 15.87 0.53 -10.42
CA ILE A 522 14.62 -0.21 -10.54
C ILE A 522 13.48 0.79 -10.77
N GLY A 523 12.77 0.62 -11.88
CA GLY A 523 11.61 1.42 -12.25
C GLY A 523 10.30 0.69 -11.99
N PHE A 524 9.33 1.37 -11.37
CA PHE A 524 7.94 0.96 -11.27
C PHE A 524 7.04 2.01 -11.90
N HIS A 525 5.75 1.72 -12.04
CA HIS A 525 4.83 2.71 -12.61
C HIS A 525 4.43 3.80 -11.61
N ILE A 526 4.20 3.45 -10.35
CA ILE A 526 3.64 4.34 -9.34
C ILE A 526 4.43 4.26 -8.03
N GLN A 527 4.38 5.33 -7.24
CA GLN A 527 5.14 5.46 -6.00
C GLN A 527 4.82 4.36 -4.97
N SER A 528 3.57 3.92 -4.88
CA SER A 528 3.19 2.86 -3.92
C SER A 528 3.88 1.53 -4.21
N HIS A 529 4.15 1.20 -5.48
CA HIS A 529 4.93 0.00 -5.82
C HIS A 529 6.40 0.14 -5.39
N CYS A 530 6.98 1.35 -5.50
CA CYS A 530 8.32 1.63 -4.98
C CYS A 530 8.37 1.42 -3.46
N ASN A 531 7.40 1.94 -2.74
CA ASN A 531 7.31 1.81 -1.28
C ASN A 531 7.19 0.34 -0.88
N ASN A 532 6.27 -0.41 -1.49
CA ASN A 532 6.08 -1.83 -1.25
C ASN A 532 7.34 -2.65 -1.53
N PHE A 533 8.09 -2.29 -2.60
CA PHE A 533 9.36 -2.94 -2.90
C PHE A 533 10.40 -2.69 -1.81
N LEU A 534 10.58 -1.44 -1.37
CA LEU A 534 11.51 -1.10 -0.29
C LEU A 534 11.15 -1.80 1.03
N GLU A 535 9.87 -1.87 1.37
CA GLU A 535 9.39 -2.63 2.53
C GLU A 535 9.65 -4.14 2.38
N THR A 536 9.53 -4.68 1.15
CA THR A 536 9.84 -6.08 0.86
C THR A 536 11.34 -6.34 1.03
N VAL A 537 12.20 -5.45 0.55
CA VAL A 537 13.65 -5.53 0.72
C VAL A 537 14.03 -5.58 2.20
N ASP A 538 13.50 -4.65 2.99
CA ASP A 538 13.77 -4.53 4.43
C ASP A 538 13.47 -5.83 5.20
N ARG A 539 12.46 -6.58 4.75
CA ARG A 539 12.07 -7.88 5.37
C ARG A 539 12.78 -9.09 4.78
N ALA A 540 13.10 -9.08 3.49
CA ALA A 540 13.56 -10.27 2.79
C ALA A 540 15.08 -10.46 2.84
N VAL A 541 15.85 -9.37 2.84
CA VAL A 541 17.32 -9.42 2.73
C VAL A 541 17.98 -8.45 3.71
N GLU A 542 19.22 -8.75 4.08
CA GLU A 542 20.05 -7.82 4.86
C GLU A 542 20.58 -6.73 3.93
N ALA A 543 20.07 -5.53 4.05
CA ALA A 543 20.42 -4.36 3.25
C ALA A 543 20.14 -3.07 4.02
N LEU A 544 20.79 -1.98 3.67
CA LEU A 544 20.50 -0.65 4.20
C LEU A 544 19.50 0.04 3.27
N THR A 545 18.26 0.22 3.72
CA THR A 545 17.22 0.93 2.97
C THR A 545 17.27 2.42 3.32
N GLU A 546 17.58 3.26 2.33
CA GLU A 546 17.60 4.73 2.42
C GLU A 546 16.26 5.28 1.96
N TRP A 547 15.29 5.38 2.87
CA TRP A 547 13.93 5.79 2.57
C TRP A 547 13.82 7.18 1.96
N ASP A 548 14.61 8.14 2.46
CA ASP A 548 14.59 9.54 1.99
C ASP A 548 15.09 9.67 0.54
N ARG A 549 15.91 8.74 0.10
CA ARG A 549 16.51 8.71 -1.25
C ARG A 549 15.85 7.69 -2.17
N PHE A 550 14.94 6.87 -1.65
CA PHE A 550 14.39 5.72 -2.35
C PHE A 550 15.50 4.86 -2.97
N ALA A 551 16.41 4.42 -2.13
CA ALA A 551 17.56 3.64 -2.53
C ALA A 551 17.85 2.52 -1.53
N VAL A 552 18.55 1.49 -2.01
CA VAL A 552 18.99 0.34 -1.20
C VAL A 552 20.48 0.17 -1.39
N ASN A 553 21.22 0.15 -0.30
CA ASN A 553 22.61 -0.24 -0.30
C ASN A 553 22.74 -1.68 0.19
N ARG A 554 23.21 -2.56 -0.69
CA ARG A 554 23.48 -3.96 -0.38
C ARG A 554 24.88 -4.34 -0.80
N GLN A 555 25.72 -4.70 0.18
CA GLN A 555 27.12 -5.09 -0.03
C GLN A 555 27.94 -4.04 -0.80
N GLY A 556 27.65 -2.76 -0.56
CA GLY A 556 28.35 -1.65 -1.22
C GLY A 556 27.75 -1.24 -2.58
N HIS A 557 26.82 -2.02 -3.15
CA HIS A 557 26.08 -1.64 -4.36
C HIS A 557 24.82 -0.84 -4.02
N LEU A 558 24.67 0.33 -4.65
CA LEU A 558 23.53 1.23 -4.46
C LEU A 558 22.52 1.07 -5.59
N THR A 559 21.32 0.59 -5.27
CA THR A 559 20.18 0.49 -6.19
C THR A 559 19.20 1.62 -5.93
N ARG A 560 18.89 2.44 -6.93
CA ARG A 560 17.84 3.46 -6.85
C ARG A 560 16.50 2.86 -7.26
N VAL A 561 15.42 3.25 -6.55
CA VAL A 561 14.05 2.80 -6.84
C VAL A 561 13.19 4.01 -7.16
N ARG A 562 12.59 4.08 -8.36
CA ARG A 562 11.89 5.29 -8.84
C ARG A 562 10.58 4.96 -9.55
N PRO A 563 9.56 5.83 -9.46
CA PRO A 563 8.36 5.72 -10.27
C PRO A 563 8.57 6.36 -11.64
N TYR A 564 8.25 5.60 -12.70
CA TYR A 564 8.21 6.06 -14.08
C TYR A 564 6.89 5.58 -14.70
N PRO A 565 5.82 6.37 -14.68
CA PRO A 565 4.55 5.97 -15.27
C PRO A 565 4.68 5.85 -16.78
N ILE A 566 4.69 4.60 -17.29
CA ILE A 566 4.80 4.34 -18.73
C ILE A 566 3.60 4.89 -19.48
N SER A 567 3.79 5.28 -20.73
CA SER A 567 2.74 5.88 -21.53
C SER A 567 2.78 5.39 -22.99
N VAL A 568 1.99 6.02 -23.83
CA VAL A 568 1.89 5.74 -25.26
C VAL A 568 2.51 6.86 -26.10
N ALA A 569 2.86 6.57 -27.35
CA ALA A 569 3.19 7.61 -28.31
C ALA A 569 1.92 8.46 -28.58
N PHE A 570 2.04 9.77 -28.43
CA PHE A 570 0.92 10.66 -28.76
C PHE A 570 0.98 11.00 -30.25
N PRO A 571 -0.11 10.81 -31.02
CA PRO A 571 -0.10 11.09 -32.45
C PRO A 571 0.19 12.55 -32.69
N GLU A 572 1.26 12.84 -33.43
CA GLU A 572 1.49 14.17 -33.99
C GLU A 572 0.45 14.41 -35.08
N ASN A 573 -0.21 15.58 -35.06
CA ASN A 573 -1.31 15.96 -35.94
C ASN A 573 -1.31 15.25 -37.30
N SER A 574 -2.06 14.19 -37.42
CA SER A 574 -2.18 13.37 -38.64
C SER A 574 -3.22 13.96 -39.59
N GLN A 575 -3.17 15.30 -39.77
CA GLN A 575 -4.03 15.98 -40.79
C GLN A 575 -3.53 15.83 -42.23
N ALA A 576 -2.48 15.10 -42.48
CA ALA A 576 -2.02 14.81 -43.82
C ALA A 576 -2.66 13.53 -44.41
N GLY A 577 -3.84 13.64 -45.00
CA GLY A 577 -4.28 12.76 -46.08
C GLY A 577 -5.22 11.59 -45.73
N ARG A 578 -5.79 11.48 -44.51
CA ARG A 578 -6.89 10.51 -44.31
C ARG A 578 -8.24 11.22 -44.31
N GLU A 579 -9.12 10.83 -45.22
CA GLU A 579 -10.56 11.08 -45.10
C GLU A 579 -11.06 10.34 -43.83
N SER A 580 -10.96 11.04 -42.67
CA SER A 580 -11.44 10.49 -41.41
C SER A 580 -12.96 10.52 -41.43
N ARG A 581 -13.60 9.34 -41.44
CA ARG A 581 -15.05 9.24 -41.18
C ARG A 581 -15.38 9.91 -39.85
N SER A 582 -16.53 10.56 -39.78
CA SER A 582 -17.06 11.07 -38.53
C SER A 582 -17.29 9.90 -37.53
N ALA A 583 -17.25 10.18 -36.21
CA ALA A 583 -17.51 9.17 -35.18
C ALA A 583 -18.87 8.45 -35.38
N GLY A 584 -19.87 9.17 -35.93
CA GLY A 584 -21.18 8.59 -36.28
C GLY A 584 -21.14 7.63 -37.46
N GLU A 585 -20.43 7.98 -38.54
CA GLU A 585 -20.24 7.12 -39.71
C GLU A 585 -19.42 5.88 -39.40
N GLU A 586 -18.35 6.03 -38.56
CA GLU A 586 -17.54 4.90 -38.13
C GLU A 586 -18.36 3.94 -37.25
N ARG A 587 -19.18 4.48 -36.34
CA ARG A 587 -20.09 3.66 -35.53
C ARG A 587 -21.10 2.89 -36.37
N ALA A 588 -21.71 3.54 -37.37
CA ALA A 588 -22.63 2.90 -38.28
C ALA A 588 -21.95 1.75 -39.07
N ALA A 589 -20.74 1.98 -39.55
CA ALA A 589 -19.94 0.95 -40.26
C ALA A 589 -19.63 -0.24 -39.36
N LEU A 590 -19.19 0.00 -38.12
CA LEU A 590 -18.88 -1.04 -37.13
C LEU A 590 -20.15 -1.84 -36.73
N CYS A 591 -21.28 -1.17 -36.52
CA CYS A 591 -22.57 -1.83 -36.26
C CYS A 591 -22.98 -2.75 -37.41
N ALA A 592 -22.81 -2.29 -38.66
CA ALA A 592 -23.08 -3.12 -39.85
C ALA A 592 -22.12 -4.34 -39.91
N GLU A 593 -20.81 -4.16 -39.65
CA GLU A 593 -19.85 -5.27 -39.60
C GLU A 593 -20.18 -6.30 -38.52
N MET A 594 -20.71 -5.84 -37.38
CA MET A 594 -21.11 -6.70 -36.26
C MET A 594 -22.54 -7.24 -36.39
N GLN A 595 -23.29 -6.82 -37.39
CA GLN A 595 -24.71 -7.18 -37.59
C GLN A 595 -25.59 -6.85 -36.38
N VAL A 596 -25.36 -5.68 -35.78
CA VAL A 596 -26.16 -5.17 -34.65
C VAL A 596 -26.72 -3.79 -34.95
N GLU A 597 -27.94 -3.55 -34.50
CA GLU A 597 -28.57 -2.23 -34.58
C GLU A 597 -28.39 -1.53 -33.23
N ALA A 598 -27.46 -0.55 -33.14
CA ALA A 598 -27.24 0.23 -31.95
C ALA A 598 -26.88 1.69 -32.28
N SER A 599 -27.45 2.64 -31.54
CA SER A 599 -27.12 4.06 -31.70
C SER A 599 -25.97 4.50 -30.80
N LEU A 600 -25.63 3.73 -29.78
CA LEU A 600 -24.57 3.97 -28.80
C LEU A 600 -23.69 2.72 -28.66
N LEU A 601 -22.38 2.92 -28.61
CA LEU A 601 -21.41 1.88 -28.38
C LEU A 601 -20.57 2.19 -27.14
N GLY A 602 -20.34 1.19 -26.30
CA GLY A 602 -19.25 1.17 -25.32
C GLY A 602 -18.16 0.19 -25.77
N VAL A 603 -16.94 0.36 -25.34
CA VAL A 603 -15.84 -0.54 -25.68
C VAL A 603 -15.01 -0.92 -24.46
N GLY A 604 -14.59 -2.18 -24.43
CA GLY A 604 -13.54 -2.70 -23.58
C GLY A 604 -12.50 -3.43 -24.42
N VAL A 605 -11.24 -3.19 -24.17
CA VAL A 605 -10.13 -3.81 -24.90
C VAL A 605 -9.17 -4.43 -23.91
N ASP A 606 -9.03 -5.74 -23.91
CA ASP A 606 -8.15 -6.46 -23.00
C ASP A 606 -7.64 -7.76 -23.65
N ARG A 607 -6.58 -8.31 -23.14
CA ARG A 607 -6.38 -9.76 -23.24
C ARG A 607 -7.39 -10.44 -22.32
N VAL A 608 -7.85 -11.63 -22.67
CA VAL A 608 -8.71 -12.40 -21.79
C VAL A 608 -7.87 -12.92 -20.62
N ASP A 609 -7.92 -12.20 -19.52
CA ASP A 609 -7.15 -12.41 -18.30
C ASP A 609 -8.02 -12.09 -17.08
N TYR A 610 -8.00 -12.95 -16.09
CA TYR A 610 -8.80 -12.83 -14.87
C TYR A 610 -8.50 -11.55 -14.05
N THR A 611 -7.34 -10.91 -14.28
CA THR A 611 -6.99 -9.64 -13.64
C THR A 611 -7.69 -8.42 -14.25
N LYS A 612 -8.34 -8.57 -15.41
CA LYS A 612 -8.89 -7.46 -16.19
C LYS A 612 -10.34 -7.09 -15.84
N GLY A 613 -10.99 -7.85 -14.96
CA GLY A 613 -12.34 -7.55 -14.48
C GLY A 613 -13.42 -7.60 -15.56
N ILE A 614 -13.27 -8.54 -16.53
CA ILE A 614 -14.21 -8.68 -17.65
C ILE A 614 -15.55 -9.23 -17.17
N LEU A 615 -15.55 -10.15 -16.21
CA LEU A 615 -16.79 -10.70 -15.62
C LEU A 615 -17.56 -9.64 -14.85
N GLU A 616 -16.86 -8.87 -14.04
CA GLU A 616 -17.41 -7.75 -13.26
C GLU A 616 -18.04 -6.71 -14.21
N ARG A 617 -17.36 -6.42 -15.31
CA ARG A 617 -17.84 -5.53 -16.37
C ARG A 617 -19.12 -6.04 -16.99
N PHE A 618 -19.21 -7.33 -17.32
CA PHE A 618 -20.42 -7.92 -17.91
C PHE A 618 -21.59 -7.94 -16.93
N ARG A 619 -21.34 -8.28 -15.67
CA ARG A 619 -22.36 -8.21 -14.61
C ARG A 619 -22.85 -6.79 -14.37
N ALA A 620 -21.98 -5.80 -14.48
CA ALA A 620 -22.37 -4.39 -14.42
C ALA A 620 -23.24 -3.97 -15.60
N LEU A 621 -22.95 -4.46 -16.80
CA LEU A 621 -23.80 -4.24 -17.98
C LEU A 621 -25.19 -4.89 -17.81
N GLU A 622 -25.26 -6.10 -17.27
CA GLU A 622 -26.55 -6.75 -16.96
C GLU A 622 -27.37 -5.88 -16.00
N ARG A 623 -26.76 -5.46 -14.89
CA ARG A 623 -27.41 -4.60 -13.90
C ARG A 623 -27.81 -3.23 -14.49
N PHE A 624 -26.98 -2.67 -15.36
CA PHE A 624 -27.31 -1.43 -16.08
C PHE A 624 -28.57 -1.61 -16.94
N PHE A 625 -28.69 -2.68 -17.74
CA PHE A 625 -29.84 -2.93 -18.59
C PHE A 625 -31.13 -3.25 -17.79
N GLU A 626 -30.97 -3.87 -16.61
CA GLU A 626 -32.11 -4.06 -15.67
C GLU A 626 -32.65 -2.73 -15.15
N GLY A 627 -31.79 -1.84 -14.72
CA GLY A 627 -32.17 -0.55 -14.16
C GLY A 627 -32.56 0.49 -15.21
N ASN A 628 -32.12 0.31 -16.46
CA ASN A 628 -32.28 1.31 -17.53
C ASN A 628 -32.86 0.69 -18.83
N PRO A 629 -34.09 0.22 -18.85
CA PRO A 629 -34.70 -0.44 -20.02
C PRO A 629 -34.72 0.44 -21.28
N ALA A 630 -34.71 1.77 -21.16
CA ALA A 630 -34.69 2.71 -22.28
C ALA A 630 -33.39 2.59 -23.15
N TYR A 631 -32.34 1.98 -22.64
CA TYR A 631 -31.11 1.73 -23.37
C TYR A 631 -31.07 0.38 -24.09
N GLN A 632 -31.99 -0.51 -23.79
CA GLN A 632 -32.16 -1.76 -24.54
C GLN A 632 -32.45 -1.44 -26.00
N GLN A 633 -31.86 -2.18 -26.91
CA GLN A 633 -31.89 -1.98 -28.38
C GLN A 633 -31.22 -0.67 -28.87
N ARG A 634 -30.67 0.16 -27.97
CA ARG A 634 -30.00 1.40 -28.32
C ARG A 634 -28.51 1.38 -28.05
N PHE A 635 -28.08 0.67 -27.02
CA PHE A 635 -26.71 0.59 -26.55
C PHE A 635 -26.17 -0.84 -26.67
N THR A 636 -24.99 -1.00 -27.28
CA THR A 636 -24.23 -2.25 -27.34
C THR A 636 -22.84 -2.04 -26.77
N PHE A 637 -22.40 -2.96 -25.92
CA PHE A 637 -21.05 -3.00 -25.44
C PHE A 637 -20.22 -3.98 -26.27
N VAL A 638 -19.08 -3.53 -26.76
CA VAL A 638 -18.13 -4.35 -27.54
C VAL A 638 -16.94 -4.69 -26.66
N GLN A 639 -16.77 -5.95 -26.34
CA GLN A 639 -15.57 -6.46 -25.69
C GLN A 639 -14.63 -7.04 -26.77
N ILE A 640 -13.48 -6.39 -26.97
CA ILE A 640 -12.37 -6.93 -27.73
C ILE A 640 -11.49 -7.69 -26.74
N GLY A 641 -11.43 -9.03 -26.92
CA GLY A 641 -10.75 -9.93 -25.99
C GLY A 641 -9.82 -10.87 -26.73
N ALA A 642 -8.55 -10.50 -26.91
CA ALA A 642 -7.58 -11.42 -27.49
C ALA A 642 -7.32 -12.59 -26.51
N PRO A 643 -7.43 -13.85 -26.94
CA PRO A 643 -7.01 -14.99 -26.14
C PRO A 643 -5.54 -14.84 -25.73
N SER A 644 -5.23 -15.25 -24.52
CA SER A 644 -3.88 -15.13 -23.96
C SER A 644 -3.56 -16.36 -23.13
N ARG A 645 -2.33 -16.87 -23.25
CA ARG A 645 -1.81 -17.97 -22.43
C ARG A 645 -2.74 -19.20 -22.42
N THR A 646 -3.25 -19.56 -23.61
CA THR A 646 -4.28 -20.62 -23.78
C THR A 646 -3.79 -22.02 -23.36
N ASP A 647 -2.49 -22.22 -23.25
CA ASP A 647 -1.87 -23.46 -22.79
C ASP A 647 -1.95 -23.61 -21.26
N ILE A 648 -2.19 -22.54 -20.54
CA ILE A 648 -2.45 -22.55 -19.10
C ILE A 648 -3.95 -22.79 -18.86
N GLU A 649 -4.31 -23.91 -18.24
CA GLU A 649 -5.69 -24.36 -18.02
C GLU A 649 -6.60 -23.28 -17.41
N ARG A 650 -6.09 -22.51 -16.45
CA ARG A 650 -6.83 -21.42 -15.82
C ARG A 650 -7.28 -20.34 -16.80
N TYR A 651 -6.44 -19.94 -17.74
CA TYR A 651 -6.78 -18.93 -18.75
C TYR A 651 -7.79 -19.45 -19.76
N LYS A 652 -7.68 -20.73 -20.12
CA LYS A 652 -8.65 -21.41 -20.97
C LYS A 652 -10.02 -21.46 -20.29
N ASN A 653 -10.07 -21.92 -19.03
CA ASN A 653 -11.30 -21.97 -18.25
C ASN A 653 -11.92 -20.59 -18.06
N PHE A 654 -11.10 -19.55 -17.86
CA PHE A 654 -11.57 -18.18 -17.74
C PHE A 654 -12.14 -17.64 -19.06
N LEU A 655 -11.55 -17.97 -20.20
CA LEU A 655 -12.11 -17.62 -21.52
C LEU A 655 -13.50 -18.26 -21.73
N ASP A 656 -13.67 -19.52 -21.34
CA ASP A 656 -14.93 -20.22 -21.40
C ASP A 656 -15.98 -19.59 -20.46
N GLU A 657 -15.59 -19.24 -19.24
CA GLU A 657 -16.44 -18.57 -18.25
C GLU A 657 -16.92 -17.20 -18.76
N VAL A 658 -16.01 -16.35 -19.23
CA VAL A 658 -16.34 -15.04 -19.81
C VAL A 658 -17.25 -15.19 -21.02
N SER A 659 -17.04 -16.21 -21.84
CA SER A 659 -17.87 -16.49 -23.01
C SER A 659 -19.28 -16.90 -22.62
N ALA A 660 -19.39 -17.81 -21.67
CA ALA A 660 -20.68 -18.28 -21.14
C ALA A 660 -21.47 -17.14 -20.48
N GLU A 661 -20.77 -16.26 -19.75
CA GLU A 661 -21.42 -15.11 -19.10
C GLU A 661 -21.95 -14.09 -20.11
N ALA A 662 -21.18 -13.80 -21.17
CA ALA A 662 -21.66 -12.95 -22.26
C ALA A 662 -22.91 -13.56 -22.95
N GLU A 663 -22.90 -14.87 -23.23
CA GLU A 663 -24.03 -15.58 -23.83
C GLU A 663 -25.24 -15.62 -22.92
N ARG A 664 -25.05 -15.83 -21.61
CA ARG A 664 -26.11 -15.82 -20.60
C ARG A 664 -26.82 -14.46 -20.58
N ILE A 665 -26.05 -13.38 -20.57
CA ILE A 665 -26.60 -12.01 -20.54
C ILE A 665 -27.30 -11.71 -21.89
N ASN A 666 -26.66 -12.07 -22.99
CA ASN A 666 -27.27 -11.91 -24.32
C ASN A 666 -28.60 -12.67 -24.44
N ALA A 667 -28.66 -13.93 -24.00
CA ALA A 667 -29.89 -14.71 -24.03
C ALA A 667 -31.09 -14.05 -23.28
N ARG A 668 -30.77 -13.24 -22.26
CA ARG A 668 -31.78 -12.54 -21.46
C ARG A 668 -32.35 -11.30 -22.16
N PHE A 669 -31.53 -10.55 -22.91
CA PHE A 669 -31.93 -9.23 -23.42
C PHE A 669 -31.94 -9.11 -24.93
N GLN A 670 -31.23 -9.97 -25.69
CA GLN A 670 -31.03 -9.81 -27.13
C GLN A 670 -32.36 -9.89 -27.92
N THR A 671 -32.36 -9.25 -29.07
CA THR A 671 -33.41 -9.37 -30.08
C THR A 671 -32.83 -9.91 -31.39
N ALA A 672 -33.66 -10.07 -32.42
CA ALA A 672 -33.18 -10.56 -33.72
C ALA A 672 -32.10 -9.66 -34.37
N ARG A 673 -32.08 -8.38 -34.02
CA ARG A 673 -31.15 -7.39 -34.62
C ARG A 673 -30.25 -6.69 -33.63
N TRP A 674 -30.35 -7.00 -32.36
CA TRP A 674 -29.58 -6.32 -31.31
C TRP A 674 -29.06 -7.31 -30.27
N LYS A 675 -27.82 -7.06 -29.81
CA LYS A 675 -27.17 -7.78 -28.70
C LYS A 675 -26.61 -6.76 -27.70
N PRO A 676 -26.82 -6.96 -26.40
CA PRO A 676 -26.22 -6.10 -25.36
C PRO A 676 -24.70 -6.18 -25.36
N ILE A 677 -24.11 -7.37 -25.56
CA ILE A 677 -22.66 -7.61 -25.53
C ILE A 677 -22.22 -8.30 -26.83
N VAL A 678 -21.27 -7.69 -27.53
CA VAL A 678 -20.54 -8.31 -28.65
C VAL A 678 -19.15 -8.66 -28.17
N PHE A 679 -18.86 -9.95 -27.95
CA PHE A 679 -17.56 -10.43 -27.53
C PHE A 679 -16.74 -10.92 -28.74
N ARG A 680 -15.65 -10.20 -29.06
CA ARG A 680 -14.76 -10.50 -30.19
C ARG A 680 -13.50 -11.20 -29.69
N LYS A 681 -13.44 -12.53 -29.83
CA LYS A 681 -12.39 -13.42 -29.32
C LYS A 681 -11.23 -13.59 -30.31
N LYS A 682 -10.72 -12.50 -30.85
CA LYS A 682 -9.61 -12.55 -31.79
C LYS A 682 -8.64 -11.38 -31.58
N HIS A 683 -7.45 -11.57 -32.11
CA HIS A 683 -6.50 -10.46 -32.18
C HIS A 683 -7.00 -9.41 -33.17
N HIS A 684 -6.82 -8.13 -32.82
CA HIS A 684 -7.12 -6.98 -33.64
C HIS A 684 -5.88 -6.08 -33.73
N SER A 685 -5.65 -5.48 -34.88
CA SER A 685 -4.59 -4.51 -35.08
C SER A 685 -4.90 -3.20 -34.31
N HIS A 686 -3.88 -2.40 -34.05
CA HIS A 686 -4.06 -1.07 -33.44
C HIS A 686 -4.98 -0.17 -34.28
N GLU A 687 -4.95 -0.29 -35.60
CA GLU A 687 -5.83 0.44 -36.50
C GLU A 687 -7.28 0.03 -36.33
N GLU A 688 -7.57 -1.27 -36.27
CA GLU A 688 -8.91 -1.80 -36.02
C GLU A 688 -9.44 -1.36 -34.63
N ILE A 689 -8.61 -1.46 -33.60
CA ILE A 689 -8.97 -1.01 -32.23
C ILE A 689 -9.24 0.50 -32.22
N GLY A 690 -8.42 1.28 -32.90
CA GLY A 690 -8.58 2.74 -33.03
C GLY A 690 -9.93 3.16 -33.63
N ARG A 691 -10.51 2.35 -34.54
CA ARG A 691 -11.87 2.56 -35.09
C ARG A 691 -12.92 2.48 -33.97
N PHE A 692 -12.81 1.48 -33.08
CA PHE A 692 -13.73 1.33 -31.93
C PHE A 692 -13.56 2.47 -30.94
N TYR A 693 -12.32 2.88 -30.64
CA TYR A 693 -12.08 4.02 -29.73
C TYR A 693 -12.72 5.30 -30.25
N ARG A 694 -12.63 5.60 -31.56
CA ARG A 694 -13.24 6.81 -32.13
C ARG A 694 -14.76 6.75 -32.21
N ALA A 695 -15.34 5.53 -32.39
CA ALA A 695 -16.76 5.34 -32.58
C ALA A 695 -17.56 5.26 -31.27
N CYS A 696 -16.93 4.90 -30.14
CA CYS A 696 -17.64 4.59 -28.88
C CYS A 696 -17.97 5.86 -28.08
N SER A 697 -19.03 5.75 -27.29
CA SER A 697 -19.45 6.79 -26.33
C SER A 697 -18.57 6.79 -25.08
N PHE A 698 -18.07 5.60 -24.69
CA PHE A 698 -17.13 5.44 -23.57
C PHE A 698 -16.25 4.21 -23.72
N CYS A 699 -15.10 4.22 -23.06
CA CYS A 699 -14.24 3.06 -22.88
C CYS A 699 -14.24 2.64 -21.42
N MET A 700 -14.29 1.31 -21.16
CA MET A 700 -14.20 0.73 -19.82
C MET A 700 -12.87 0.00 -19.62
N VAL A 701 -12.14 0.40 -18.61
CA VAL A 701 -10.92 -0.24 -18.13
C VAL A 701 -11.13 -0.60 -16.66
N THR A 702 -11.54 -1.84 -16.40
CA THR A 702 -11.99 -2.29 -15.08
C THR A 702 -11.07 -3.33 -14.46
N SER A 703 -9.75 -3.22 -14.72
CA SER A 703 -8.79 -4.16 -14.15
C SER A 703 -8.92 -4.25 -12.63
N LEU A 704 -8.93 -5.47 -12.10
CA LEU A 704 -8.98 -5.75 -10.67
C LEU A 704 -7.70 -5.27 -9.98
N HIS A 705 -6.56 -5.44 -10.67
CA HIS A 705 -5.26 -4.84 -10.37
C HIS A 705 -4.44 -4.75 -11.65
N ASP A 706 -3.75 -3.63 -11.85
CA ASP A 706 -2.91 -3.44 -13.04
C ASP A 706 -1.77 -2.46 -12.74
N GLY A 707 -0.57 -2.73 -13.25
CA GLY A 707 0.58 -1.85 -13.06
C GLY A 707 0.36 -0.46 -13.64
N MET A 708 -0.18 -0.36 -14.86
CA MET A 708 -0.51 0.90 -15.53
C MET A 708 -1.85 0.83 -16.26
N ASN A 709 -2.00 -0.04 -17.23
CA ASN A 709 -3.03 -0.16 -18.24
C ASN A 709 -2.94 0.89 -19.36
N LEU A 710 -2.25 0.55 -20.44
CA LEU A 710 -2.06 1.46 -21.58
C LEU A 710 -3.32 1.68 -22.41
N VAL A 711 -4.30 0.77 -22.37
CA VAL A 711 -5.59 0.91 -23.09
C VAL A 711 -6.30 2.22 -22.70
N ALA A 712 -6.25 2.61 -21.41
CA ALA A 712 -6.80 3.89 -20.97
C ALA A 712 -6.13 5.07 -21.66
N LYS A 713 -4.81 5.05 -21.80
CA LYS A 713 -4.03 6.11 -22.46
C LYS A 713 -4.19 6.08 -23.99
N GLU A 714 -4.27 4.90 -24.58
CA GLU A 714 -4.54 4.71 -26.02
C GLU A 714 -5.92 5.27 -26.40
N PHE A 715 -6.95 4.96 -25.62
CA PHE A 715 -8.27 5.54 -25.79
C PHE A 715 -8.23 7.07 -25.76
N VAL A 716 -7.64 7.65 -24.71
CA VAL A 716 -7.52 9.10 -24.56
C VAL A 716 -6.75 9.74 -25.73
N ALA A 717 -5.64 9.13 -26.15
CA ALA A 717 -4.82 9.62 -27.27
C ALA A 717 -5.60 9.58 -28.58
N SER A 718 -6.49 8.58 -28.79
CA SER A 718 -7.25 8.40 -30.01
C SER A 718 -8.47 9.32 -30.18
N ARG A 719 -8.90 10.03 -29.11
CA ARG A 719 -10.09 10.89 -29.11
C ARG A 719 -9.76 12.31 -29.59
N GLU A 720 -9.42 12.45 -30.86
CA GLU A 720 -9.14 13.77 -31.48
C GLU A 720 -10.37 14.70 -31.47
N ASP A 721 -11.56 14.14 -31.41
CA ASP A 721 -12.84 14.83 -31.29
C ASP A 721 -13.11 15.38 -29.87
N GLU A 722 -12.23 15.06 -28.93
CA GLU A 722 -12.34 15.43 -27.50
C GLU A 722 -13.65 14.98 -26.82
N ARG A 723 -14.30 13.94 -27.36
CA ARG A 723 -15.58 13.39 -26.86
C ARG A 723 -15.39 12.02 -26.25
N GLY A 724 -16.44 11.53 -25.61
CA GLY A 724 -16.48 10.23 -24.96
C GLY A 724 -15.95 10.26 -23.52
N ALA A 725 -16.29 9.24 -22.76
CA ALA A 725 -15.91 9.10 -21.37
C ALA A 725 -14.96 7.92 -21.17
N LEU A 726 -14.08 8.02 -20.18
CA LEU A 726 -13.27 6.89 -19.69
C LEU A 726 -13.78 6.45 -18.34
N ILE A 727 -14.21 5.20 -18.22
CA ILE A 727 -14.51 4.54 -16.95
C ILE A 727 -13.26 3.73 -16.56
N LEU A 728 -12.62 4.08 -15.45
CA LEU A 728 -11.28 3.59 -15.10
C LEU A 728 -11.24 3.05 -13.67
N SER A 729 -10.73 1.83 -13.52
CA SER A 729 -10.48 1.22 -12.21
C SER A 729 -9.48 2.04 -11.39
N THR A 730 -9.81 2.30 -10.12
CA THR A 730 -8.90 2.90 -9.13
C THR A 730 -7.67 2.04 -8.86
N PHE A 731 -7.69 0.75 -9.22
CA PHE A 731 -6.59 -0.20 -9.04
C PHE A 731 -5.69 -0.32 -10.29
N ALA A 732 -5.92 0.49 -11.32
CA ALA A 732 -5.00 0.62 -12.45
C ALA A 732 -4.06 1.82 -12.23
N GLY A 733 -2.77 1.66 -12.50
CA GLY A 733 -1.79 2.74 -12.32
C GLY A 733 -2.14 4.02 -13.09
N ALA A 734 -2.80 3.88 -14.24
CA ALA A 734 -3.29 5.01 -15.06
C ALA A 734 -4.28 5.93 -14.30
N ALA A 735 -4.96 5.44 -13.27
CA ALA A 735 -5.88 6.25 -12.46
C ALA A 735 -5.17 7.40 -11.72
N HIS A 736 -3.88 7.25 -11.41
CA HIS A 736 -3.08 8.29 -10.77
C HIS A 736 -2.79 9.49 -11.68
N GLU A 737 -2.82 9.28 -13.01
CA GLU A 737 -2.56 10.35 -13.99
C GLU A 737 -3.85 10.84 -14.65
N LEU A 738 -4.84 9.95 -14.84
CA LEU A 738 -6.09 10.26 -15.53
C LEU A 738 -7.24 10.50 -14.53
N SER A 739 -7.04 11.42 -13.60
CA SER A 739 -8.01 11.74 -12.54
C SER A 739 -9.34 12.30 -13.03
N ASP A 740 -9.41 12.78 -14.28
CA ASP A 740 -10.64 13.24 -14.94
C ASP A 740 -11.49 12.10 -15.52
N ALA A 741 -11.02 10.85 -15.45
CA ALA A 741 -11.83 9.67 -15.74
C ALA A 741 -12.93 9.46 -14.69
N LEU A 742 -13.94 8.66 -15.01
CA LEU A 742 -14.90 8.14 -14.03
C LEU A 742 -14.22 7.01 -13.27
N LEU A 743 -13.68 7.32 -12.10
CA LEU A 743 -12.95 6.38 -11.27
C LEU A 743 -13.91 5.47 -10.52
N VAL A 744 -13.69 4.17 -10.64
CA VAL A 744 -14.58 3.14 -10.09
C VAL A 744 -13.82 2.06 -9.34
N ASN A 745 -14.48 1.47 -8.34
CA ASN A 745 -14.03 0.21 -7.77
C ASN A 745 -14.61 -0.96 -8.60
N PRO A 746 -13.79 -1.75 -9.31
CA PRO A 746 -14.28 -2.81 -10.18
C PRO A 746 -15.02 -3.95 -9.45
N TYR A 747 -14.86 -4.07 -8.14
CA TYR A 747 -15.62 -5.03 -7.32
C TYR A 747 -17.03 -4.55 -6.96
N ASP A 748 -17.34 -3.26 -7.14
CA ASP A 748 -18.69 -2.71 -6.94
C ASP A 748 -19.46 -2.66 -8.26
N ILE A 749 -20.21 -3.74 -8.50
CA ILE A 749 -21.04 -3.91 -9.71
C ILE A 749 -22.09 -2.79 -9.83
N SER A 750 -22.59 -2.27 -8.71
CA SER A 750 -23.60 -1.19 -8.69
C SER A 750 -22.98 0.11 -9.15
N GLN A 751 -21.83 0.48 -8.58
CA GLN A 751 -21.07 1.67 -8.98
C GLN A 751 -20.66 1.61 -10.46
N LEU A 752 -20.25 0.44 -10.95
CA LEU A 752 -19.95 0.24 -12.37
C LEU A 752 -21.18 0.51 -13.25
N ALA A 753 -22.34 -0.03 -12.89
CA ALA A 753 -23.58 0.18 -13.63
C ALA A 753 -24.05 1.65 -13.64
N GLU A 754 -23.92 2.34 -12.50
CA GLU A 754 -24.17 3.78 -12.38
C GLU A 754 -23.20 4.61 -13.23
N SER A 755 -21.93 4.22 -13.27
CA SER A 755 -20.91 4.89 -14.07
C SER A 755 -21.14 4.73 -15.57
N ILE A 756 -21.68 3.59 -16.02
CA ILE A 756 -22.13 3.41 -17.40
C ILE A 756 -23.26 4.39 -17.73
N HIS A 757 -24.25 4.49 -16.85
CA HIS A 757 -25.35 5.44 -17.02
C HIS A 757 -24.84 6.88 -17.06
N HIS A 758 -23.98 7.25 -16.12
CA HIS A 758 -23.38 8.58 -16.09
C HIS A 758 -22.55 8.89 -17.34
N ALA A 759 -21.77 7.94 -17.84
CA ALA A 759 -20.99 8.13 -19.06
C ALA A 759 -21.86 8.35 -20.29
N LEU A 760 -23.03 7.69 -20.38
CA LEU A 760 -23.99 7.85 -21.50
C LEU A 760 -24.78 9.14 -21.45
N GLU A 761 -25.07 9.66 -20.24
CA GLU A 761 -25.83 10.89 -20.03
C GLU A 761 -24.93 12.14 -19.87
N MET A 762 -23.60 11.98 -19.86
CA MET A 762 -22.67 13.08 -19.66
C MET A 762 -22.81 14.12 -20.79
N PRO A 763 -23.02 15.42 -20.44
CA PRO A 763 -23.11 16.48 -21.43
C PRO A 763 -21.82 16.60 -22.27
N GLU A 764 -21.96 16.94 -23.54
CA GLU A 764 -20.82 17.06 -24.48
C GLU A 764 -19.74 18.02 -23.97
N GLU A 765 -20.13 19.13 -23.33
CA GLU A 765 -19.22 20.10 -22.75
C GLU A 765 -18.37 19.51 -21.61
N GLU A 766 -18.96 18.65 -20.80
CA GLU A 766 -18.25 17.95 -19.73
C GLU A 766 -17.32 16.89 -20.30
N GLN A 767 -17.76 16.11 -21.28
CA GLN A 767 -16.93 15.15 -21.99
C GLN A 767 -15.70 15.84 -22.56
N ALA A 768 -15.88 16.97 -23.29
CA ALA A 768 -14.79 17.72 -23.89
C ALA A 768 -13.80 18.25 -22.84
N ARG A 769 -14.30 18.85 -21.78
CA ARG A 769 -13.45 19.41 -20.71
C ARG A 769 -12.62 18.34 -20.04
N ARG A 770 -13.19 17.16 -19.71
CA ARG A 770 -12.49 16.02 -19.11
C ARG A 770 -11.47 15.43 -20.09
N MET A 771 -11.89 15.19 -21.33
CA MET A 771 -11.04 14.61 -22.35
C MET A 771 -9.84 15.51 -22.68
N GLN A 772 -10.03 16.82 -22.79
CA GLN A 772 -8.95 17.79 -23.02
C GLN A 772 -7.87 17.69 -21.94
N ARG A 773 -8.26 17.64 -20.66
CA ARG A 773 -7.30 17.50 -19.56
C ARG A 773 -6.56 16.17 -19.60
N MET A 774 -7.27 15.06 -19.81
CA MET A 774 -6.65 13.75 -19.95
C MET A 774 -5.72 13.69 -21.16
N ARG A 775 -6.13 14.23 -22.32
CA ARG A 775 -5.28 14.31 -23.52
C ARG A 775 -4.03 15.17 -23.30
N HIS A 776 -4.16 16.29 -22.59
CA HIS A 776 -3.01 17.10 -22.21
C HIS A 776 -2.02 16.29 -21.37
N THR A 777 -2.50 15.59 -20.35
CA THR A 777 -1.65 14.72 -19.50
C THR A 777 -0.94 13.65 -20.32
N VAL A 778 -1.64 12.92 -21.20
CA VAL A 778 -1.03 11.85 -22.01
C VAL A 778 -0.03 12.41 -23.03
N ARG A 779 -0.28 13.60 -23.59
CA ARG A 779 0.63 14.29 -24.51
C ARG A 779 1.92 14.71 -23.83
N GLU A 780 1.81 15.36 -22.67
CA GLU A 780 2.97 15.81 -21.88
C GLU A 780 3.79 14.65 -21.32
N HIS A 781 3.10 13.60 -20.86
CA HIS A 781 3.72 12.41 -20.27
C HIS A 781 3.66 11.21 -21.24
N ASN A 782 4.11 11.44 -22.47
CA ASN A 782 4.12 10.39 -23.49
C ASN A 782 5.30 9.41 -23.33
N VAL A 783 5.37 8.38 -24.16
CA VAL A 783 6.39 7.33 -24.08
C VAL A 783 7.81 7.87 -24.27
N TYR A 784 8.01 8.90 -25.06
CA TYR A 784 9.34 9.50 -25.29
C TYR A 784 9.85 10.21 -24.03
N ARG A 785 8.96 10.88 -23.30
CA ARG A 785 9.28 11.51 -22.02
C ARG A 785 9.56 10.46 -20.95
N TRP A 786 8.78 9.37 -20.91
CA TRP A 786 9.04 8.23 -20.04
C TRP A 786 10.44 7.67 -20.24
N ALA A 787 10.82 7.39 -21.50
CA ALA A 787 12.14 6.89 -21.84
C ALA A 787 13.24 7.90 -21.49
N ALA A 788 13.01 9.18 -21.79
CA ALA A 788 13.98 10.24 -21.50
C ALA A 788 14.27 10.36 -20.00
N ASN A 789 13.26 10.31 -19.15
CA ASN A 789 13.41 10.38 -17.69
C ASN A 789 14.18 9.17 -17.17
N LEU A 790 13.77 7.96 -17.49
CA LEU A 790 14.38 6.72 -17.01
C LEU A 790 15.85 6.62 -17.45
N LEU A 791 16.11 6.85 -18.72
CA LEU A 791 17.47 6.75 -19.25
C LEU A 791 18.36 7.92 -18.79
N SER A 792 17.80 9.12 -18.56
CA SER A 792 18.53 10.23 -17.96
C SER A 792 19.02 9.86 -16.57
N ASP A 793 18.12 9.36 -15.71
CA ASP A 793 18.48 8.96 -14.35
C ASP A 793 19.52 7.83 -14.36
N LEU A 794 19.41 6.88 -15.29
CA LEU A 794 20.38 5.79 -15.44
C LEU A 794 21.77 6.29 -15.89
N THR A 795 21.84 7.24 -16.82
CA THR A 795 23.11 7.79 -17.31
C THR A 795 23.83 8.65 -16.27
N GLU A 796 23.10 9.23 -15.31
CA GLU A 796 23.67 10.03 -14.22
C GLU A 796 24.26 9.18 -13.11
N ILE A 797 23.98 7.86 -13.06
CA ILE A 797 24.57 6.97 -12.08
C ILE A 797 26.07 6.79 -12.38
N ARG A 798 26.89 7.11 -11.39
CA ARG A 798 28.33 6.84 -11.45
C ARG A 798 28.56 5.37 -11.14
N VAL A 799 29.17 4.66 -12.05
CA VAL A 799 29.68 3.29 -11.86
C VAL A 799 31.20 3.35 -11.71
N GLU A 800 31.74 2.52 -10.82
CA GLU A 800 33.18 2.40 -10.67
C GLU A 800 33.80 1.77 -11.95
N PRO A 801 34.90 2.30 -12.48
CA PRO A 801 35.55 1.65 -13.59
C PRO A 801 36.00 0.23 -13.17
N ALA A 802 35.75 -0.75 -14.05
CA ALA A 802 36.33 -2.07 -13.82
C ALA A 802 37.84 -1.94 -13.63
N GLU A 803 38.37 -2.27 -12.45
CA GLU A 803 39.80 -2.45 -12.28
C GLU A 803 40.24 -3.53 -13.30
N ARG A 804 41.04 -3.12 -14.27
CA ARG A 804 41.65 -4.08 -15.18
C ARG A 804 42.42 -5.05 -14.31
N ALA A 805 41.95 -6.29 -14.21
CA ALA A 805 42.76 -7.35 -13.63
C ALA A 805 44.10 -7.35 -14.38
N GLU A 806 45.17 -6.86 -13.73
CA GLU A 806 46.51 -6.97 -14.27
C GLU A 806 46.72 -8.45 -14.57
N ALA A 807 46.96 -8.76 -15.85
CA ALA A 807 47.36 -10.09 -16.25
C ALA A 807 48.55 -10.52 -15.40
N PRO A 808 48.56 -11.74 -14.81
CA PRO A 808 49.69 -12.20 -14.01
C PRO A 808 50.94 -12.14 -14.88
N GLN A 809 51.92 -11.30 -14.47
CA GLN A 809 53.21 -11.27 -15.10
C GLN A 809 53.80 -12.67 -14.97
N ALA A 810 53.98 -13.33 -16.10
CA ALA A 810 54.66 -14.59 -16.17
C ALA A 810 56.12 -14.38 -15.73
N THR A 811 56.45 -14.88 -14.53
CA THR A 811 57.82 -15.05 -14.05
C THR A 811 58.39 -16.37 -14.56
#